data_be2fb7238684413e655df7f8284f5b46
#
_entry.id   be2fb7238684413e655df7f8284f5b46
#
_cell.length_a   1.000
_cell.length_b   1.000
_cell.length_c   1.000
_cell.angle_alpha   90.00
_cell.angle_beta   90.00
_cell.angle_gamma   90.00
#
_symmetry.space_group_name_H-M   'P 1'
#
loop_
_entity.id
_entity.type
_entity.pdbx_description
1 polymer ?
#
loop_
_entity_poly.entity_id
_entity_poly.type
_entity_poly.pdbx_seq_one_letter_code
_entity_poly.pdbx_strand_id
1 'polypeptide(L)'
;MKKSLLLFLSVVMLLSCKAQLPPGEYTSTNKKAIAAFENALTYFNQRNDEKAKKELKNAIEKDPNFIEPHLLMAQIYAENKETQLAIDEYIKTLEINPKFDKRTFFNLANLEISIGKYADAKKDYEAFLKYTTINPDWKERAEKNLANCNFAIEAIKNPVPFDPKNIGDGINSNLDEYFPAITADDQTFLFTRNNRTETINLQEDFLISKKVNGVWQKAALIGSGINTAGNEGAPNLSADGQILFFAACQEVDGSYGPNRKGYGSCDLFYAQKVGENWGKSYNVGGAVNTNMFESQPSFSSDGKSLYFVSGRLGGYGETDIYVSKLSVNGSWSAPKNLGPKINTPGKEESVFIHPDGKTLYFGSNGHVGMGGLDLYVARMNDKGEWSEPVNIGYPINTYGDENSVLVSSTGNLAYFASNRAGGLGGLDIYHFELPAAARPGIITYFKGKVYDARSKAPLGAHFELIDLETGKSVIESDANPGNGEFLVCLPIDKNYALNVSQPGYLFYSENFALKELADKSKPYLMDVPMQPIDTGSVIELKNVFFETAKFDLKPESKVELDKLVAFLTVNKTMKGELSGHTDNVGDKKMNLTLSQNRAKAVYDYLVTNGIDAKRLTYKGYGDTKPKVKNDSDANRAMNRRTEFKVVGK
;
A
#
# COMPACT_ATOMS: atom_id res chain seq x y z
N MET A 1 4.41 -5.05 28.81
CA MET A 1 5.21 -6.10 29.45
C MET A 1 5.37 -7.40 28.64
N LYS A 2 4.98 -7.47 27.35
CA LYS A 2 5.22 -8.64 26.49
C LYS A 2 6.16 -8.38 25.30
N LYS A 3 6.67 -7.16 25.09
CA LYS A 3 7.76 -6.88 24.14
C LYS A 3 9.13 -7.43 24.59
N SER A 4 9.24 -7.87 25.85
CA SER A 4 10.46 -8.52 26.38
C SER A 4 10.56 -10.02 26.08
N LEU A 5 9.52 -10.66 25.53
CA LEU A 5 9.53 -12.11 25.37
C LEU A 5 10.02 -12.57 23.99
N LEU A 6 9.93 -11.76 22.96
CA LEU A 6 10.45 -12.10 21.62
C LEU A 6 11.94 -11.78 21.46
N LEU A 7 12.48 -10.82 22.21
CA LEU A 7 13.93 -10.65 22.34
C LEU A 7 14.58 -11.77 23.19
N PHE A 8 13.78 -12.49 24.00
CA PHE A 8 14.27 -13.54 24.90
C PHE A 8 14.66 -14.84 24.18
N LEU A 9 14.14 -15.14 23.01
CA LEU A 9 14.53 -16.37 22.28
C LEU A 9 15.87 -16.24 21.55
N SER A 10 16.27 -15.04 21.14
CA SER A 10 17.61 -14.83 20.57
C SER A 10 18.71 -14.73 21.64
N VAL A 11 18.36 -14.29 22.84
CA VAL A 11 19.29 -14.15 23.96
C VAL A 11 19.57 -15.50 24.67
N VAL A 12 18.63 -16.44 24.66
CA VAL A 12 18.82 -17.76 25.28
C VAL A 12 19.83 -18.62 24.53
N MET A 13 20.12 -18.36 23.24
CA MET A 13 21.16 -19.07 22.50
C MET A 13 22.61 -18.60 22.82
N LEU A 14 22.79 -17.44 23.47
CA LEU A 14 24.13 -16.97 23.89
C LEU A 14 24.63 -17.58 25.20
N LEU A 15 23.75 -18.25 25.95
CA LEU A 15 24.13 -18.93 27.22
C LEU A 15 24.97 -20.21 27.06
N SER A 16 25.32 -20.60 25.83
CA SER A 16 26.18 -21.76 25.60
C SER A 16 27.69 -21.47 25.63
N CYS A 17 28.14 -20.32 26.12
CA CYS A 17 29.58 -20.09 26.40
C CYS A 17 30.19 -21.08 27.40
N LYS A 18 29.37 -21.92 28.06
CA LYS A 18 29.87 -23.01 28.93
C LYS A 18 30.42 -24.24 28.20
N ALA A 19 30.41 -24.27 26.85
CA ALA A 19 30.63 -25.53 26.13
C ALA A 19 32.09 -25.79 25.68
N GLN A 20 33.06 -24.91 25.93
CA GLN A 20 34.41 -25.07 25.40
C GLN A 20 35.49 -25.34 26.43
N LEU A 21 35.28 -24.97 27.67
CA LEU A 21 36.23 -25.37 28.75
C LEU A 21 35.45 -26.09 29.86
N PRO A 22 36.05 -27.15 30.48
CA PRO A 22 35.50 -27.73 31.69
C PRO A 22 35.31 -26.66 32.78
N PRO A 23 34.31 -26.78 33.67
CA PRO A 23 34.17 -25.85 34.78
C PRO A 23 35.47 -25.71 35.58
N GLY A 24 36.02 -24.49 35.58
CA GLY A 24 37.29 -24.18 36.26
C GLY A 24 38.53 -24.14 35.37
N GLU A 25 38.44 -24.42 34.07
CA GLU A 25 39.52 -24.16 33.12
C GLU A 25 39.23 -22.85 32.34
N TYR A 26 40.06 -21.85 32.57
CA TYR A 26 40.01 -20.54 31.90
C TYR A 26 41.29 -20.30 31.09
N THR A 27 41.24 -19.37 30.12
CA THR A 27 42.44 -19.01 29.35
C THR A 27 43.51 -18.32 30.20
N SER A 28 43.15 -17.76 31.36
CA SER A 28 44.09 -17.20 32.34
C SER A 28 44.48 -18.21 33.41
N THR A 29 45.73 -18.14 33.83
CA THR A 29 46.25 -18.82 35.06
C THR A 29 46.37 -17.88 36.25
N ASN A 30 46.08 -16.59 36.07
CA ASN A 30 46.16 -15.59 37.14
C ASN A 30 44.92 -15.71 38.06
N LYS A 31 45.16 -16.28 39.26
CA LYS A 31 44.11 -16.54 40.26
C LYS A 31 43.31 -15.28 40.65
N LYS A 32 43.93 -14.09 40.64
CA LYS A 32 43.25 -12.84 40.97
C LYS A 32 42.35 -12.36 39.81
N ALA A 33 42.78 -12.58 38.57
CA ALA A 33 41.97 -12.30 37.38
C ALA A 33 40.77 -13.25 37.32
N ILE A 34 40.99 -14.55 37.56
CA ILE A 34 39.94 -15.56 37.60
C ILE A 34 38.87 -15.22 38.67
N ALA A 35 39.31 -14.91 39.92
CA ALA A 35 38.40 -14.56 41.00
C ALA A 35 37.55 -13.30 40.67
N ALA A 36 38.15 -12.30 40.02
CA ALA A 36 37.40 -11.12 39.56
C ALA A 36 36.38 -11.50 38.47
N PHE A 37 36.72 -12.37 37.53
CA PHE A 37 35.82 -12.86 36.50
C PHE A 37 34.62 -13.65 37.08
N GLU A 38 34.86 -14.54 38.05
CA GLU A 38 33.82 -15.30 38.76
C GLU A 38 32.85 -14.38 39.52
N ASN A 39 33.37 -13.30 40.15
CA ASN A 39 32.54 -12.24 40.74
C ASN A 39 31.72 -11.55 39.69
N ALA A 40 32.30 -11.24 38.53
CA ALA A 40 31.55 -10.63 37.40
C ALA A 40 30.43 -11.52 36.90
N LEU A 41 30.63 -12.82 36.73
CA LEU A 41 29.61 -13.80 36.39
C LEU A 41 28.46 -13.80 37.41
N THR A 42 28.81 -13.71 38.71
CA THR A 42 27.79 -13.63 39.77
C THR A 42 26.93 -12.38 39.63
N TYR A 43 27.53 -11.21 39.39
CA TYR A 43 26.79 -9.97 39.19
C TYR A 43 25.98 -9.96 37.88
N PHE A 44 26.52 -10.50 36.81
CA PHE A 44 25.81 -10.65 35.53
C PHE A 44 24.55 -11.52 35.68
N ASN A 45 24.62 -12.65 36.36
CA ASN A 45 23.49 -13.51 36.66
C ASN A 45 22.42 -12.81 37.53
N GLN A 46 22.83 -11.83 38.33
CA GLN A 46 21.96 -10.98 39.15
C GLN A 46 21.40 -9.76 38.35
N ARG A 47 21.70 -9.63 37.07
CA ARG A 47 21.35 -8.47 36.23
C ARG A 47 21.93 -7.14 36.75
N ASN A 48 23.08 -7.19 37.40
CA ASN A 48 23.78 -6.00 37.88
C ASN A 48 25.00 -5.71 36.97
N ASP A 49 24.70 -5.21 35.77
CA ASP A 49 25.66 -5.01 34.69
C ASP A 49 26.77 -4.03 35.07
N GLU A 50 26.47 -3.00 35.88
CA GLU A 50 27.49 -2.03 36.29
C GLU A 50 28.56 -2.67 37.19
N LYS A 51 28.16 -3.54 38.13
CA LYS A 51 29.11 -4.27 38.97
C LYS A 51 29.83 -5.34 38.16
N ALA A 52 29.14 -6.03 37.27
CA ALA A 52 29.75 -6.99 36.35
C ALA A 52 30.85 -6.33 35.50
N LYS A 53 30.56 -5.21 34.83
CA LYS A 53 31.54 -4.45 34.04
C LYS A 53 32.74 -4.00 34.85
N LYS A 54 32.53 -3.59 36.11
CA LYS A 54 33.64 -3.22 37.00
C LYS A 54 34.58 -4.39 37.30
N GLU A 55 34.03 -5.56 37.64
CA GLU A 55 34.85 -6.76 37.94
C GLU A 55 35.50 -7.34 36.67
N LEU A 56 34.85 -7.22 35.49
CA LEU A 56 35.45 -7.59 34.20
C LEU A 56 36.68 -6.73 33.90
N LYS A 57 36.58 -5.39 34.07
CA LYS A 57 37.73 -4.49 33.92
C LYS A 57 38.86 -4.86 34.88
N ASN A 58 38.56 -5.17 36.14
CA ASN A 58 39.51 -5.63 37.12
C ASN A 58 40.18 -6.95 36.69
N ALA A 59 39.43 -7.90 36.08
CA ALA A 59 40.01 -9.14 35.56
C ALA A 59 40.98 -8.88 34.40
N ILE A 60 40.56 -8.01 33.42
CA ILE A 60 41.38 -7.63 32.27
C ILE A 60 42.65 -6.87 32.70
N GLU A 61 42.55 -5.96 33.67
CA GLU A 61 43.72 -5.25 34.21
C GLU A 61 44.77 -6.20 34.81
N LYS A 62 44.33 -7.31 35.43
CA LYS A 62 45.22 -8.31 36.01
C LYS A 62 45.81 -9.28 34.99
N ASP A 63 45.10 -9.56 33.94
CA ASP A 63 45.53 -10.37 32.82
C ASP A 63 44.89 -9.90 31.52
N PRO A 64 45.55 -9.03 30.74
CA PRO A 64 45.02 -8.51 29.47
C PRO A 64 44.77 -9.56 28.38
N ASN A 65 45.33 -10.77 28.52
CA ASN A 65 45.13 -11.87 27.58
C ASN A 65 44.03 -12.85 28.03
N PHE A 66 43.30 -12.54 29.10
CA PHE A 66 42.18 -13.34 29.58
C PHE A 66 40.95 -13.12 28.68
N ILE A 67 40.63 -14.08 27.84
CA ILE A 67 39.64 -13.95 26.75
C ILE A 67 38.22 -13.84 27.29
N GLU A 68 37.84 -14.66 28.27
CA GLU A 68 36.45 -14.77 28.74
C GLU A 68 35.87 -13.46 29.29
N PRO A 69 36.64 -12.63 30.05
CA PRO A 69 36.18 -11.28 30.40
C PRO A 69 35.84 -10.38 29.21
N HIS A 70 36.63 -10.42 28.13
CA HIS A 70 36.34 -9.64 26.91
C HIS A 70 35.04 -10.12 26.23
N LEU A 71 34.83 -11.44 26.13
CA LEU A 71 33.59 -11.98 25.57
C LEU A 71 32.35 -11.60 26.38
N LEU A 72 32.43 -11.69 27.72
CA LEU A 72 31.30 -11.29 28.56
C LEU A 72 31.08 -9.78 28.54
N MET A 73 32.14 -8.97 28.47
CA MET A 73 32.06 -7.54 28.32
C MET A 73 31.36 -7.16 27.01
N ALA A 74 31.77 -7.79 25.90
CA ALA A 74 31.15 -7.62 24.58
C ALA A 74 29.65 -7.96 24.61
N GLN A 75 29.28 -9.06 25.28
CA GLN A 75 27.85 -9.42 25.42
C GLN A 75 27.07 -8.36 26.19
N ILE A 76 27.57 -7.89 27.34
CA ILE A 76 26.91 -6.85 28.15
C ILE A 76 26.75 -5.56 27.35
N TYR A 77 27.78 -5.12 26.63
CA TYR A 77 27.71 -3.95 25.79
C TYR A 77 26.70 -4.12 24.67
N ALA A 78 26.63 -5.28 24.03
CA ALA A 78 25.66 -5.57 22.97
C ALA A 78 24.19 -5.55 23.50
N GLU A 79 23.94 -6.17 24.68
CA GLU A 79 22.62 -6.16 25.35
C GLU A 79 22.19 -4.73 25.72
N ASN A 80 23.13 -3.87 26.11
CA ASN A 80 22.91 -2.46 26.45
C ASN A 80 22.89 -1.53 25.23
N LYS A 81 22.99 -2.06 24.00
CA LYS A 81 23.05 -1.28 22.74
C LYS A 81 24.29 -0.35 22.64
N GLU A 82 25.32 -0.63 23.39
CA GLU A 82 26.63 0.02 23.33
C GLU A 82 27.49 -0.64 22.22
N THR A 83 26.96 -0.62 20.97
CA THR A 83 27.41 -1.49 19.85
C THR A 83 28.90 -1.34 19.53
N GLN A 84 29.43 -0.11 19.52
CA GLN A 84 30.84 0.11 19.22
C GLN A 84 31.77 -0.50 20.30
N LEU A 85 31.38 -0.39 21.58
CA LEU A 85 32.15 -0.98 22.68
C LEU A 85 32.13 -2.52 22.62
N ALA A 86 31.00 -3.10 22.22
CA ALA A 86 30.89 -4.54 22.00
C ALA A 86 31.81 -5.02 20.87
N ILE A 87 31.85 -4.28 19.76
CA ILE A 87 32.76 -4.54 18.62
C ILE A 87 34.22 -4.51 19.09
N ASP A 88 34.59 -3.48 19.84
CA ASP A 88 35.99 -3.33 20.31
C ASP A 88 36.44 -4.51 21.19
N GLU A 89 35.56 -5.02 22.06
CA GLU A 89 35.84 -6.16 22.90
C GLU A 89 35.91 -7.49 22.12
N TYR A 90 35.05 -7.69 21.10
CA TYR A 90 35.18 -8.86 20.21
C TYR A 90 36.47 -8.81 19.39
N ILE A 91 36.88 -7.63 18.89
CA ILE A 91 38.15 -7.45 18.19
C ILE A 91 39.32 -7.84 19.13
N LYS A 92 39.32 -7.40 20.40
CA LYS A 92 40.33 -7.80 21.40
C LYS A 92 40.39 -9.30 21.58
N THR A 93 39.25 -9.96 21.66
CA THR A 93 39.18 -11.42 21.72
C THR A 93 39.89 -12.09 20.55
N LEU A 94 39.67 -11.61 19.33
CA LEU A 94 40.27 -12.14 18.10
C LEU A 94 41.78 -11.79 18.00
N GLU A 95 42.22 -10.63 18.51
CA GLU A 95 43.62 -10.24 18.59
C GLU A 95 44.40 -11.19 19.53
N ILE A 96 43.77 -11.59 20.64
CA ILE A 96 44.40 -12.53 21.59
C ILE A 96 44.46 -13.96 21.01
N ASN A 97 43.34 -14.47 20.53
CA ASN A 97 43.28 -15.79 19.93
C ASN A 97 42.14 -15.92 18.91
N PRO A 98 42.41 -15.79 17.61
CA PRO A 98 41.38 -15.86 16.57
C PRO A 98 40.75 -17.27 16.41
N LYS A 99 41.32 -18.30 17.05
CA LYS A 99 40.79 -19.67 17.00
C LYS A 99 40.05 -20.08 18.28
N PHE A 100 39.90 -19.19 19.24
CA PHE A 100 39.27 -19.52 20.52
C PHE A 100 37.80 -19.93 20.34
N ASP A 101 37.00 -19.09 19.71
CA ASP A 101 35.61 -19.40 19.40
C ASP A 101 35.22 -18.80 18.06
N LYS A 102 34.87 -19.64 17.09
CA LYS A 102 34.42 -19.22 15.75
C LYS A 102 33.20 -18.32 15.80
N ARG A 103 32.34 -18.43 16.85
CA ARG A 103 31.13 -17.58 17.02
C ARG A 103 31.48 -16.11 17.20
N THR A 104 32.71 -15.81 17.69
CA THR A 104 33.17 -14.42 17.81
C THR A 104 33.13 -13.70 16.48
N PHE A 105 33.57 -14.32 15.38
CA PHE A 105 33.49 -13.74 14.04
C PHE A 105 32.05 -13.47 13.62
N PHE A 106 31.16 -14.43 13.86
CA PHE A 106 29.75 -14.29 13.50
C PHE A 106 29.05 -13.16 14.29
N ASN A 107 29.30 -13.10 15.62
CA ASN A 107 28.71 -12.08 16.48
C ASN A 107 29.28 -10.69 16.17
N LEU A 108 30.57 -10.56 15.93
CA LEU A 108 31.24 -9.34 15.51
C LEU A 108 30.63 -8.82 14.19
N ALA A 109 30.55 -9.67 13.17
CA ALA A 109 30.00 -9.31 11.88
C ALA A 109 28.53 -8.84 11.95
N ASN A 110 27.71 -9.48 12.81
CA ASN A 110 26.32 -9.02 13.02
C ASN A 110 26.25 -7.60 13.64
N LEU A 111 27.14 -7.29 14.59
CA LEU A 111 27.23 -5.96 15.19
C LEU A 111 27.73 -4.92 14.17
N GLU A 112 28.70 -5.29 13.36
CA GLU A 112 29.29 -4.43 12.35
C GLU A 112 28.25 -4.06 11.26
N ILE A 113 27.43 -5.03 10.79
CA ILE A 113 26.29 -4.72 9.90
C ILE A 113 25.33 -3.75 10.56
N SER A 114 25.00 -3.94 11.84
CA SER A 114 24.01 -3.10 12.54
C SER A 114 24.39 -1.62 12.66
N ILE A 115 25.64 -1.28 12.35
CA ILE A 115 26.14 0.10 12.29
C ILE A 115 26.74 0.47 10.92
N GLY A 116 26.46 -0.32 9.88
CA GLY A 116 26.87 -0.05 8.51
C GLY A 116 28.33 -0.32 8.16
N LYS A 117 29.09 -1.04 9.00
CA LYS A 117 30.50 -1.44 8.75
C LYS A 117 30.58 -2.66 7.83
N TYR A 118 29.97 -2.61 6.67
CA TYR A 118 29.81 -3.74 5.75
C TYR A 118 31.12 -4.37 5.28
N ALA A 119 32.18 -3.56 5.11
CA ALA A 119 33.46 -4.06 4.64
C ALA A 119 34.18 -4.90 5.72
N ASP A 120 34.02 -4.58 6.99
CA ASP A 120 34.58 -5.32 8.11
C ASP A 120 33.73 -6.56 8.37
N ALA A 121 32.41 -6.41 8.46
CA ALA A 121 31.46 -7.53 8.57
C ALA A 121 31.65 -8.60 7.48
N LYS A 122 31.91 -8.19 6.23
CA LYS A 122 32.24 -9.11 5.15
C LYS A 122 33.44 -9.99 5.46
N LYS A 123 34.54 -9.40 5.94
CA LYS A 123 35.78 -10.15 6.30
C LYS A 123 35.48 -11.16 7.39
N ASP A 124 34.71 -10.78 8.39
CA ASP A 124 34.41 -11.62 9.53
C ASP A 124 33.44 -12.76 9.19
N TYR A 125 32.42 -12.53 8.34
CA TYR A 125 31.61 -13.62 7.79
C TYR A 125 32.43 -14.56 6.90
N GLU A 126 33.32 -14.04 6.05
CA GLU A 126 34.22 -14.86 5.24
C GLU A 126 35.17 -15.69 6.15
N ALA A 127 35.65 -15.15 7.28
CA ALA A 127 36.44 -15.87 8.25
C ALA A 127 35.64 -16.97 8.96
N PHE A 128 34.41 -16.65 9.38
CA PHE A 128 33.49 -17.61 10.00
C PHE A 128 33.18 -18.78 9.06
N LEU A 129 32.85 -18.50 7.80
CA LEU A 129 32.48 -19.52 6.80
C LEU A 129 33.61 -20.46 6.39
N LYS A 130 34.88 -20.16 6.72
CA LYS A 130 36.02 -21.08 6.50
C LYS A 130 36.03 -22.27 7.46
N TYR A 131 35.29 -22.22 8.57
CA TYR A 131 35.18 -23.35 9.47
C TYR A 131 34.34 -24.48 8.86
N THR A 132 34.81 -25.73 8.99
CA THR A 132 34.15 -26.91 8.39
C THR A 132 32.97 -27.42 9.21
N THR A 133 32.91 -27.08 10.51
CA THR A 133 31.88 -27.54 11.45
C THR A 133 31.04 -26.36 11.92
N ILE A 134 30.09 -25.87 11.06
CA ILE A 134 29.17 -24.80 11.40
C ILE A 134 27.76 -25.39 11.48
N ASN A 135 26.97 -24.93 12.46
CA ASN A 135 25.54 -25.23 12.53
C ASN A 135 24.87 -24.73 11.22
N PRO A 136 24.01 -25.54 10.57
CA PRO A 136 23.37 -25.18 9.30
C PRO A 136 22.68 -23.82 9.34
N ASP A 137 21.90 -23.51 10.37
CA ASP A 137 21.17 -22.26 10.51
C ASP A 137 22.11 -21.03 10.59
N TRP A 138 23.24 -21.19 11.29
CA TRP A 138 24.26 -20.14 11.39
C TRP A 138 25.01 -19.95 10.07
N LYS A 139 25.22 -21.04 9.36
CA LYS A 139 25.84 -21.00 8.02
C LYS A 139 24.92 -20.24 7.04
N GLU A 140 23.65 -20.60 6.96
CA GLU A 140 22.65 -19.94 6.10
C GLU A 140 22.56 -18.44 6.42
N ARG A 141 22.46 -18.07 7.70
CA ARG A 141 22.45 -16.67 8.13
C ARG A 141 23.72 -15.92 7.76
N ALA A 142 24.89 -16.54 7.93
CA ALA A 142 26.16 -15.93 7.56
C ALA A 142 26.28 -15.75 6.04
N GLU A 143 25.86 -16.73 5.23
CA GLU A 143 25.85 -16.66 3.77
C GLU A 143 24.91 -15.54 3.27
N LYS A 144 23.72 -15.45 3.85
CA LYS A 144 22.77 -14.36 3.57
C LYS A 144 23.37 -13.00 3.92
N ASN A 145 23.90 -12.83 5.13
CA ASN A 145 24.45 -11.55 5.58
C ASN A 145 25.73 -11.18 4.80
N LEU A 146 26.51 -12.15 4.33
CA LEU A 146 27.62 -11.91 3.41
C LEU A 146 27.12 -11.39 2.06
N ALA A 147 26.00 -11.91 1.54
CA ALA A 147 25.35 -11.38 0.35
C ALA A 147 24.86 -9.94 0.58
N ASN A 148 24.28 -9.64 1.75
CA ASN A 148 23.89 -8.28 2.16
C ASN A 148 25.10 -7.34 2.20
N CYS A 149 26.23 -7.75 2.79
CA CYS A 149 27.47 -6.95 2.80
C CYS A 149 27.95 -6.64 1.38
N ASN A 150 27.97 -7.64 0.49
CA ASN A 150 28.37 -7.44 -0.90
C ASN A 150 27.45 -6.45 -1.62
N PHE A 151 26.13 -6.60 -1.45
CA PHE A 151 25.13 -5.69 -2.01
C PHE A 151 25.33 -4.25 -1.47
N ALA A 152 25.44 -4.10 -0.14
CA ALA A 152 25.55 -2.79 0.51
C ALA A 152 26.83 -2.04 0.08
N ILE A 153 27.98 -2.73 -0.02
CA ILE A 153 29.24 -2.15 -0.49
C ILE A 153 29.08 -1.57 -1.92
N GLU A 154 28.38 -2.28 -2.80
CA GLU A 154 28.15 -1.79 -4.18
C GLU A 154 27.06 -0.70 -4.22
N ALA A 155 26.01 -0.80 -3.41
CA ALA A 155 24.95 0.22 -3.32
C ALA A 155 25.51 1.57 -2.83
N ILE A 156 26.42 1.56 -1.85
CA ILE A 156 27.07 2.77 -1.31
C ILE A 156 27.94 3.45 -2.37
N LYS A 157 28.58 2.69 -3.27
CA LYS A 157 29.38 3.24 -4.38
C LYS A 157 28.49 3.86 -5.47
N ASN A 158 27.24 3.44 -5.57
CA ASN A 158 26.28 3.83 -6.61
C ASN A 158 24.99 4.38 -5.97
N PRO A 159 25.05 5.48 -5.22
CA PRO A 159 23.88 6.00 -4.51
C PRO A 159 22.81 6.49 -5.48
N VAL A 160 21.54 6.28 -5.13
CA VAL A 160 20.42 6.89 -5.83
C VAL A 160 20.22 8.34 -5.36
N PRO A 161 19.63 9.23 -6.18
CA PRO A 161 19.23 10.56 -5.74
C PRO A 161 18.29 10.48 -4.54
N PHE A 162 18.60 11.18 -3.44
CA PHE A 162 17.81 11.18 -2.24
C PHE A 162 18.01 12.48 -1.44
N ASP A 163 17.01 13.33 -1.47
CA ASP A 163 16.97 14.62 -0.76
C ASP A 163 15.64 14.74 0.00
N PRO A 164 15.49 14.03 1.13
CA PRO A 164 14.24 14.01 1.87
C PRO A 164 13.96 15.37 2.54
N LYS A 165 12.71 15.82 2.39
CA LYS A 165 12.20 17.04 3.00
C LYS A 165 11.19 16.67 4.09
N ASN A 166 11.32 17.29 5.27
CA ASN A 166 10.30 17.20 6.31
C ASN A 166 8.99 17.80 5.79
N ILE A 167 7.86 17.10 5.98
CA ILE A 167 6.56 17.53 5.46
C ILE A 167 6.01 18.77 6.18
N GLY A 168 6.57 19.13 7.34
CA GLY A 168 6.26 20.32 8.12
C GLY A 168 5.33 20.09 9.30
N ASP A 169 5.14 21.17 10.08
CA ASP A 169 4.40 21.19 11.35
C ASP A 169 2.88 21.06 11.19
N GLY A 170 2.36 21.13 9.99
CA GLY A 170 0.97 20.77 9.67
C GLY A 170 0.70 19.28 9.92
N ILE A 171 1.71 18.43 9.76
CA ILE A 171 1.65 16.99 9.93
C ILE A 171 2.47 16.55 11.15
N ASN A 172 3.77 16.89 11.18
CA ASN A 172 4.71 16.48 12.21
C ASN A 172 4.57 17.28 13.49
N SER A 173 4.94 16.68 14.62
CA SER A 173 4.92 17.27 15.96
C SER A 173 6.15 16.86 16.77
N ASN A 174 6.14 17.07 18.09
CA ASN A 174 7.17 16.56 19.00
C ASN A 174 6.95 15.09 19.41
N LEU A 175 6.02 14.39 18.76
CA LEU A 175 5.71 12.98 18.98
C LEU A 175 6.23 12.13 17.81
N ASP A 176 5.77 10.88 17.71
CA ASP A 176 6.11 9.99 16.60
C ASP A 176 4.96 9.97 15.59
N GLU A 177 5.21 10.33 14.33
CA GLU A 177 4.29 10.23 13.20
C GLU A 177 4.78 9.18 12.19
N TYR A 178 3.91 8.24 11.80
CA TYR A 178 4.23 7.14 10.88
C TYR A 178 3.00 6.56 10.18
N PHE A 179 3.20 5.57 9.31
CA PHE A 179 2.17 4.96 8.46
C PHE A 179 1.31 6.00 7.73
N PRO A 180 1.92 6.77 6.81
CA PRO A 180 1.17 7.72 6.00
C PRO A 180 0.21 7.02 5.05
N ALA A 181 -0.95 7.65 4.79
CA ALA A 181 -1.89 7.31 3.75
C ALA A 181 -2.39 8.59 3.06
N ILE A 182 -2.63 8.55 1.76
CA ILE A 182 -2.99 9.73 0.96
C ILE A 182 -4.05 9.37 -0.08
N THR A 183 -4.94 10.31 -0.38
CA THR A 183 -5.89 10.16 -1.51
C THR A 183 -5.18 10.34 -2.86
N ALA A 184 -5.74 9.75 -3.93
CA ALA A 184 -5.12 9.80 -5.25
C ALA A 184 -5.00 11.21 -5.84
N ASP A 185 -5.74 12.18 -5.33
CA ASP A 185 -5.64 13.60 -5.70
C ASP A 185 -4.65 14.41 -4.85
N ASP A 186 -3.93 13.73 -3.93
CA ASP A 186 -2.99 14.34 -2.98
C ASP A 186 -3.60 15.47 -2.11
N GLN A 187 -4.92 15.42 -1.83
CA GLN A 187 -5.60 16.47 -1.08
C GLN A 187 -5.90 16.11 0.39
N THR A 188 -5.88 14.81 0.73
CA THR A 188 -6.13 14.34 2.09
C THR A 188 -5.00 13.44 2.54
N PHE A 189 -4.41 13.73 3.68
CA PHE A 189 -3.31 12.99 4.30
C PHE A 189 -3.74 12.44 5.64
N LEU A 190 -3.58 11.16 5.84
CA LEU A 190 -3.89 10.43 7.07
C LEU A 190 -2.62 9.74 7.58
N PHE A 191 -2.43 9.65 8.86
CA PHE A 191 -1.27 9.00 9.46
C PHE A 191 -1.54 8.58 10.89
N THR A 192 -0.70 7.69 11.42
CA THR A 192 -0.69 7.31 12.83
C THR A 192 0.20 8.25 13.61
N ARG A 193 -0.28 8.75 14.76
CA ARG A 193 0.53 9.44 15.77
C ARG A 193 0.53 8.64 17.06
N ASN A 194 1.71 8.48 17.65
CA ASN A 194 1.88 7.85 18.94
C ASN A 194 1.86 8.92 20.04
N ASN A 195 0.77 9.00 20.79
CA ASN A 195 0.54 9.98 21.85
C ASN A 195 1.15 9.50 23.19
N ARG A 196 2.47 9.21 23.24
CA ARG A 196 3.13 8.84 24.49
C ARG A 196 3.03 9.95 25.53
N THR A 197 2.52 9.58 26.72
CA THR A 197 2.67 10.39 27.93
C THR A 197 3.49 9.61 28.95
N GLU A 198 4.04 10.28 29.97
CA GLU A 198 4.80 9.62 31.06
C GLU A 198 3.99 8.54 31.81
N THR A 199 2.68 8.58 31.72
CA THR A 199 1.74 7.68 32.41
C THR A 199 1.01 6.69 31.51
N ILE A 200 0.96 6.94 30.19
CA ILE A 200 0.25 6.10 29.19
C ILE A 200 1.26 5.49 28.26
N ASN A 201 1.35 4.17 28.30
CA ASN A 201 2.42 3.40 27.63
C ASN A 201 2.23 3.33 26.14
N LEU A 202 1.52 3.80 25.36
CA LEU A 202 1.32 3.73 23.91
C LEU A 202 -0.17 3.90 23.60
N GLN A 203 -0.54 5.04 23.09
CA GLN A 203 -1.81 5.22 22.41
C GLN A 203 -1.51 5.70 21.01
N GLU A 204 -1.90 4.89 20.05
CA GLU A 204 -1.82 5.21 18.62
C GLU A 204 -3.18 5.72 18.15
N ASP A 205 -3.20 6.93 17.61
CA ASP A 205 -4.38 7.57 17.05
C ASP A 205 -4.17 7.99 15.59
N PHE A 206 -5.24 8.03 14.82
CA PHE A 206 -5.20 8.58 13.47
C PHE A 206 -5.47 10.08 13.47
N LEU A 207 -4.61 10.80 12.75
CA LEU A 207 -4.79 12.20 12.45
C LEU A 207 -4.94 12.40 10.94
N ILE A 208 -5.78 13.37 10.58
CA ILE A 208 -6.08 13.71 9.21
C ILE A 208 -5.76 15.18 8.95
N SER A 209 -5.16 15.48 7.81
CA SER A 209 -4.92 16.83 7.31
C SER A 209 -5.43 16.97 5.89
N LYS A 210 -5.91 18.15 5.53
CA LYS A 210 -6.29 18.52 4.15
C LYS A 210 -5.29 19.54 3.60
N LYS A 211 -5.02 19.45 2.31
CA LYS A 211 -4.15 20.38 1.59
C LYS A 211 -4.96 21.56 1.09
N VAL A 212 -4.58 22.77 1.47
CA VAL A 212 -5.22 24.01 1.01
C VAL A 212 -4.15 24.89 0.37
N ASN A 213 -4.36 25.29 -0.89
CA ASN A 213 -3.41 26.06 -1.67
C ASN A 213 -1.96 25.48 -1.66
N GLY A 214 -1.87 24.14 -1.73
CA GLY A 214 -0.59 23.44 -1.76
C GLY A 214 0.06 23.21 -0.39
N VAL A 215 -0.55 23.67 0.72
CA VAL A 215 0.00 23.58 2.09
C VAL A 215 -0.88 22.66 2.93
N TRP A 216 -0.24 21.69 3.62
CA TRP A 216 -0.92 20.84 4.60
C TRP A 216 -1.39 21.67 5.79
N GLN A 217 -2.69 21.57 6.10
CA GLN A 217 -3.27 22.21 7.27
C GLN A 217 -2.89 21.43 8.53
N LYS A 218 -3.02 22.07 9.71
CA LYS A 218 -2.75 21.39 10.98
C LYS A 218 -3.64 20.15 11.10
N ALA A 219 -3.01 19.01 11.32
CA ALA A 219 -3.70 17.74 11.45
C ALA A 219 -4.60 17.71 12.69
N ALA A 220 -5.76 17.08 12.54
CA ALA A 220 -6.74 16.88 13.61
C ALA A 220 -7.06 15.38 13.76
N LEU A 221 -7.51 14.97 14.95
CA LEU A 221 -7.99 13.61 15.16
C LEU A 221 -9.12 13.28 14.17
N ILE A 222 -9.09 12.07 13.63
CA ILE A 222 -10.09 11.62 12.63
C ILE A 222 -11.51 11.50 13.22
N GLY A 223 -11.63 11.40 14.54
CA GLY A 223 -12.89 11.36 15.28
C GLY A 223 -13.09 10.08 16.10
N SER A 224 -13.95 10.16 17.10
CA SER A 224 -14.20 9.09 18.08
C SER A 224 -14.92 7.85 17.51
N GLY A 225 -15.40 7.89 16.28
CA GLY A 225 -15.94 6.72 15.57
C GLY A 225 -14.85 5.74 15.14
N ILE A 226 -13.61 6.22 15.02
CA ILE A 226 -12.43 5.48 14.60
C ILE A 226 -11.41 5.40 15.75
N ASN A 227 -10.91 6.56 16.25
CA ASN A 227 -9.99 6.56 17.38
C ASN A 227 -10.72 6.15 18.66
N THR A 228 -10.09 5.27 19.44
CA THR A 228 -10.62 4.77 20.73
C THR A 228 -9.56 4.96 21.83
N ALA A 229 -9.77 4.35 22.99
CA ALA A 229 -8.75 4.28 24.03
C ALA A 229 -7.70 3.18 23.75
N GLY A 230 -7.94 2.32 22.73
CA GLY A 230 -7.00 1.31 22.27
C GLY A 230 -6.04 1.85 21.22
N ASN A 231 -5.29 0.94 20.60
CA ASN A 231 -4.34 1.26 19.56
C ASN A 231 -4.94 1.00 18.18
N GLU A 232 -5.05 2.07 17.40
CA GLU A 232 -5.37 2.03 15.99
C GLU A 232 -4.11 2.36 15.17
N GLY A 233 -3.65 1.42 14.33
CA GLY A 233 -2.41 1.56 13.57
C GLY A 233 -2.53 1.21 12.09
N ALA A 234 -1.53 1.61 11.31
CA ALA A 234 -1.38 1.30 9.89
C ALA A 234 -2.63 1.62 9.06
N PRO A 235 -3.06 2.87 8.99
CA PRO A 235 -4.23 3.27 8.21
C PRO A 235 -3.94 3.16 6.70
N ASN A 236 -4.96 2.83 5.92
CA ASN A 236 -4.94 2.90 4.47
C ASN A 236 -6.26 3.50 3.95
N LEU A 237 -6.18 4.53 3.14
CA LEU A 237 -7.33 5.13 2.48
C LEU A 237 -7.55 4.50 1.11
N SER A 238 -8.82 4.27 0.73
CA SER A 238 -9.15 4.10 -0.68
C SER A 238 -8.70 5.31 -1.49
N ALA A 239 -8.46 5.12 -2.79
CA ALA A 239 -7.96 6.18 -3.67
C ALA A 239 -8.81 7.47 -3.63
N ASP A 240 -10.12 7.32 -3.41
CA ASP A 240 -11.11 8.40 -3.28
C ASP A 240 -11.26 8.94 -1.85
N GLY A 241 -10.62 8.32 -0.86
CA GLY A 241 -10.72 8.70 0.55
C GLY A 241 -12.06 8.39 1.21
N GLN A 242 -12.91 7.52 0.62
CA GLN A 242 -14.23 7.17 1.15
C GLN A 242 -14.22 5.94 2.06
N ILE A 243 -13.21 5.08 1.93
CA ILE A 243 -13.03 3.89 2.76
C ILE A 243 -11.70 3.97 3.48
N LEU A 244 -11.72 3.70 4.77
CA LEU A 244 -10.52 3.55 5.61
C LEU A 244 -10.41 2.09 6.01
N PHE A 245 -9.27 1.46 5.72
CA PHE A 245 -8.84 0.21 6.32
C PHE A 245 -7.77 0.49 7.36
N PHE A 246 -7.75 -0.28 8.45
CA PHE A 246 -6.75 -0.10 9.52
C PHE A 246 -6.63 -1.37 10.37
N ALA A 247 -5.56 -1.45 11.14
CA ALA A 247 -5.37 -2.48 12.15
C ALA A 247 -5.80 -1.97 13.53
N ALA A 248 -6.49 -2.80 14.30
CA ALA A 248 -6.68 -2.61 15.72
C ALA A 248 -6.23 -3.86 16.46
N CYS A 249 -5.48 -3.69 17.55
CA CYS A 249 -4.90 -4.79 18.30
C CYS A 249 -5.68 -5.05 19.60
N GLN A 250 -5.68 -6.32 20.00
CA GLN A 250 -6.35 -6.76 21.21
C GLN A 250 -5.69 -6.16 22.45
N GLU A 251 -6.49 -5.53 23.29
CA GLU A 251 -6.09 -5.01 24.58
C GLU A 251 -5.93 -6.15 25.61
N VAL A 252 -5.38 -5.81 26.79
CA VAL A 252 -5.13 -6.77 27.86
C VAL A 252 -6.43 -7.47 28.35
N ASP A 253 -7.55 -6.76 28.28
CA ASP A 253 -8.88 -7.27 28.64
C ASP A 253 -9.56 -8.10 27.54
N GLY A 254 -8.90 -8.25 26.39
CA GLY A 254 -9.44 -8.98 25.24
C GLY A 254 -10.30 -8.14 24.29
N SER A 255 -10.49 -6.85 24.56
CA SER A 255 -11.25 -5.93 23.70
C SER A 255 -10.42 -5.36 22.54
N TYR A 256 -11.10 -4.76 21.54
CA TYR A 256 -10.53 -4.02 20.42
C TYR A 256 -11.05 -2.57 20.41
N GLY A 257 -11.41 -2.08 21.58
CA GLY A 257 -12.12 -0.82 21.74
C GLY A 257 -13.65 -0.96 21.68
N PRO A 258 -14.40 0.12 21.89
CA PRO A 258 -15.86 0.11 21.99
C PRO A 258 -16.55 -0.45 20.74
N ASN A 259 -17.45 -1.43 20.93
CA ASN A 259 -18.26 -2.05 19.85
C ASN A 259 -17.47 -2.78 18.77
N ARG A 260 -16.21 -3.11 19.00
CA ARG A 260 -15.38 -3.93 18.10
C ARG A 260 -15.20 -5.33 18.66
N LYS A 261 -15.18 -6.30 17.75
CA LYS A 261 -14.86 -7.70 18.04
C LYS A 261 -13.80 -8.16 17.06
N GLY A 262 -12.81 -8.89 17.54
CA GLY A 262 -11.73 -9.46 16.74
C GLY A 262 -11.59 -10.96 16.96
N TYR A 263 -10.58 -11.53 16.32
CA TYR A 263 -10.30 -12.98 16.28
C TYR A 263 -9.01 -13.33 17.04
N GLY A 264 -8.11 -12.39 17.22
CA GLY A 264 -6.83 -12.64 17.91
C GLY A 264 -5.95 -11.41 18.01
N SER A 265 -4.65 -11.52 17.98
CA SER A 265 -3.61 -10.49 18.23
C SER A 265 -3.94 -9.07 17.71
N CYS A 266 -3.88 -8.86 16.39
CA CYS A 266 -4.32 -7.65 15.72
C CYS A 266 -5.17 -8.04 14.51
N ASP A 267 -6.26 -7.33 14.28
CA ASP A 267 -7.22 -7.57 13.22
C ASP A 267 -7.37 -6.36 12.30
N LEU A 268 -7.75 -6.61 11.05
CA LEU A 268 -8.11 -5.58 10.10
C LEU A 268 -9.57 -5.16 10.25
N PHE A 269 -9.78 -3.86 10.30
CA PHE A 269 -11.09 -3.20 10.34
C PHE A 269 -11.24 -2.25 9.16
N TYR A 270 -12.49 -1.88 8.85
CA TYR A 270 -12.77 -0.85 7.86
C TYR A 270 -13.91 0.06 8.33
N ALA A 271 -13.92 1.28 7.81
CA ALA A 271 -15.00 2.24 7.98
C ALA A 271 -15.27 2.97 6.66
N GLN A 272 -16.52 3.38 6.45
CA GLN A 272 -16.95 4.16 5.28
C GLN A 272 -17.31 5.58 5.70
N LYS A 273 -17.03 6.53 4.83
CA LYS A 273 -17.36 7.93 5.01
C LYS A 273 -18.76 8.23 4.47
N VAL A 274 -19.53 9.00 5.23
CA VAL A 274 -20.84 9.50 4.83
C VAL A 274 -20.86 11.01 5.00
N GLY A 275 -20.91 11.74 3.92
CA GLY A 275 -20.63 13.18 3.92
C GLY A 275 -19.16 13.42 4.37
N GLU A 276 -18.96 14.28 5.36
CA GLU A 276 -17.64 14.57 5.91
C GLU A 276 -17.27 13.68 7.12
N ASN A 277 -18.17 12.82 7.58
CA ASN A 277 -17.99 12.04 8.80
C ASN A 277 -17.69 10.58 8.51
N TRP A 278 -16.80 9.98 9.31
CA TRP A 278 -16.58 8.54 9.31
C TRP A 278 -17.72 7.82 10.02
N GLY A 279 -18.22 6.78 9.38
CA GLY A 279 -19.19 5.86 9.95
C GLY A 279 -18.57 4.94 11.01
N LYS A 280 -19.38 4.00 11.48
CA LYS A 280 -18.93 2.94 12.41
C LYS A 280 -17.89 2.05 11.72
N SER A 281 -16.91 1.59 12.49
CA SER A 281 -15.93 0.60 12.02
C SER A 281 -16.46 -0.82 12.15
N TYR A 282 -16.10 -1.66 11.17
CA TYR A 282 -16.47 -3.08 11.11
C TYR A 282 -15.21 -3.93 10.92
N ASN A 283 -15.19 -5.10 11.56
CA ASN A 283 -14.15 -6.11 11.31
C ASN A 283 -14.27 -6.63 9.87
N VAL A 284 -13.16 -6.80 9.15
CA VAL A 284 -13.13 -7.30 7.77
C VAL A 284 -13.67 -8.73 7.67
N GLY A 285 -13.58 -9.49 8.76
CA GLY A 285 -14.18 -10.81 8.91
C GLY A 285 -13.20 -11.97 8.90
N GLY A 286 -13.65 -13.13 9.37
CA GLY A 286 -12.81 -14.30 9.62
C GLY A 286 -12.25 -14.99 8.36
N ALA A 287 -12.63 -14.57 7.15
CA ALA A 287 -11.90 -14.99 5.95
C ALA A 287 -10.52 -14.32 5.89
N VAL A 288 -10.42 -13.04 6.29
CA VAL A 288 -9.19 -12.23 6.27
C VAL A 288 -8.47 -12.31 7.62
N ASN A 289 -9.17 -12.07 8.72
CA ASN A 289 -8.61 -12.07 10.07
C ASN A 289 -8.55 -13.49 10.67
N THR A 290 -7.52 -13.76 11.46
CA THR A 290 -7.28 -15.03 12.14
C THR A 290 -7.01 -14.80 13.63
N ASN A 291 -6.64 -15.85 14.36
CA ASN A 291 -6.17 -15.70 15.74
C ASN A 291 -4.71 -15.23 15.84
N MET A 292 -4.08 -14.92 14.72
CA MET A 292 -2.70 -14.44 14.62
C MET A 292 -2.67 -12.92 14.40
N PHE A 293 -1.61 -12.42 13.86
CA PHE A 293 -1.40 -11.00 13.55
C PHE A 293 -1.80 -10.70 12.10
N GLU A 294 -2.78 -9.82 11.91
CA GLU A 294 -3.11 -9.20 10.63
C GLU A 294 -3.03 -7.68 10.74
N SER A 295 -2.24 -7.03 9.86
CA SER A 295 -1.98 -5.59 9.92
C SER A 295 -1.61 -5.01 8.57
N GLN A 296 -1.35 -3.70 8.54
CA GLN A 296 -0.78 -2.96 7.41
C GLN A 296 -1.57 -3.22 6.11
N PRO A 297 -2.87 -2.92 6.09
CA PRO A 297 -3.70 -3.10 4.90
C PRO A 297 -3.29 -2.15 3.79
N SER A 298 -3.47 -2.57 2.53
CA SER A 298 -3.37 -1.72 1.35
C SER A 298 -4.44 -2.10 0.35
N PHE A 299 -5.39 -1.19 0.13
CA PHE A 299 -6.55 -1.40 -0.72
C PHE A 299 -6.27 -0.91 -2.14
N SER A 300 -6.54 -1.75 -3.12
CA SER A 300 -6.29 -1.41 -4.53
C SER A 300 -7.31 -0.38 -5.05
N SER A 301 -6.87 0.46 -5.98
CA SER A 301 -7.69 1.51 -6.59
C SER A 301 -8.85 0.98 -7.42
N ASP A 302 -8.84 -0.31 -7.78
CA ASP A 302 -9.94 -0.99 -8.48
C ASP A 302 -11.14 -1.32 -7.57
N GLY A 303 -11.01 -1.09 -6.24
CA GLY A 303 -12.05 -1.41 -5.27
C GLY A 303 -12.21 -2.90 -4.98
N LYS A 304 -11.31 -3.78 -5.45
CA LYS A 304 -11.54 -5.24 -5.48
C LYS A 304 -10.51 -6.07 -4.71
N SER A 305 -9.38 -5.48 -4.29
CA SER A 305 -8.28 -6.24 -3.68
C SER A 305 -7.79 -5.58 -2.40
N LEU A 306 -7.69 -6.36 -1.34
CA LEU A 306 -7.06 -5.97 -0.09
C LEU A 306 -5.76 -6.75 0.08
N TYR A 307 -4.63 -6.07 0.00
CA TYR A 307 -3.32 -6.59 0.37
C TYR A 307 -3.10 -6.33 1.85
N PHE A 308 -2.42 -7.22 2.54
CA PHE A 308 -2.15 -7.07 3.97
C PHE A 308 -1.03 -7.99 4.43
N VAL A 309 -0.46 -7.66 5.58
CA VAL A 309 0.57 -8.45 6.26
C VAL A 309 -0.10 -9.39 7.25
N SER A 310 0.34 -10.66 7.29
CA SER A 310 -0.16 -11.65 8.24
C SER A 310 0.93 -12.58 8.75
N GLY A 311 0.90 -12.86 10.06
CA GLY A 311 1.70 -13.88 10.73
C GLY A 311 1.01 -15.25 10.82
N ARG A 312 0.01 -15.55 9.95
CA ARG A 312 -0.74 -16.82 9.96
C ARG A 312 0.13 -18.02 9.64
N LEU A 313 -0.20 -19.16 10.23
CA LEU A 313 0.50 -20.41 9.97
C LEU A 313 0.39 -20.84 8.50
N GLY A 314 1.47 -21.45 7.99
CA GLY A 314 1.54 -21.96 6.62
C GLY A 314 2.04 -20.93 5.59
N GLY A 315 2.55 -19.79 6.05
CA GLY A 315 3.32 -18.83 5.24
C GLY A 315 4.75 -19.29 4.96
N TYR A 316 5.55 -18.41 4.39
CA TYR A 316 6.98 -18.64 4.09
C TYR A 316 7.87 -18.21 5.26
N GLY A 317 7.47 -17.17 6.01
CA GLY A 317 8.30 -16.56 7.04
C GLY A 317 7.58 -16.17 8.34
N GLU A 318 8.16 -15.19 9.03
CA GLU A 318 7.58 -14.66 10.27
C GLU A 318 6.30 -13.87 10.00
N THR A 319 6.32 -13.03 8.98
CA THR A 319 5.16 -12.30 8.43
C THR A 319 5.25 -12.31 6.92
N ASP A 320 4.12 -12.55 6.26
CA ASP A 320 4.01 -12.61 4.81
C ASP A 320 2.94 -11.64 4.29
N ILE A 321 3.07 -11.23 3.04
CA ILE A 321 2.05 -10.45 2.34
C ILE A 321 1.04 -11.38 1.67
N TYR A 322 -0.24 -11.11 1.94
CA TYR A 322 -1.39 -11.80 1.38
C TYR A 322 -2.28 -10.84 0.59
N VAL A 323 -3.11 -11.38 -0.29
CA VAL A 323 -4.18 -10.66 -0.97
C VAL A 323 -5.50 -11.38 -0.85
N SER A 324 -6.58 -10.66 -0.50
CA SER A 324 -7.95 -11.12 -0.56
C SER A 324 -8.73 -10.32 -1.62
N LYS A 325 -9.67 -10.97 -2.28
CA LYS A 325 -10.51 -10.37 -3.33
C LYS A 325 -11.92 -10.14 -2.81
N LEU A 326 -12.45 -8.95 -3.05
CA LEU A 326 -13.85 -8.65 -2.77
C LEU A 326 -14.73 -9.26 -3.87
N SER A 327 -15.71 -10.06 -3.49
CA SER A 327 -16.67 -10.65 -4.41
C SER A 327 -17.86 -9.71 -4.65
N VAL A 328 -18.64 -9.97 -5.69
CA VAL A 328 -19.83 -9.17 -6.06
C VAL A 328 -20.93 -9.16 -4.99
N ASN A 329 -20.91 -10.11 -4.06
CA ASN A 329 -21.85 -10.14 -2.91
C ASN A 329 -21.31 -9.42 -1.66
N GLY A 330 -20.17 -8.71 -1.78
CA GLY A 330 -19.54 -7.96 -0.69
C GLY A 330 -18.74 -8.79 0.31
N SER A 331 -18.49 -10.07 0.03
CA SER A 331 -17.66 -10.93 0.91
C SER A 331 -16.22 -11.02 0.40
N TRP A 332 -15.27 -11.09 1.34
CA TRP A 332 -13.86 -11.31 1.04
C TRP A 332 -13.58 -12.80 0.77
N SER A 333 -12.76 -13.05 -0.23
CA SER A 333 -12.26 -14.41 -0.53
C SER A 333 -11.29 -14.89 0.54
N ALA A 334 -11.02 -16.21 0.58
CA ALA A 334 -9.87 -16.71 1.33
C ALA A 334 -8.58 -16.04 0.80
N PRO A 335 -7.71 -15.52 1.71
CA PRO A 335 -6.49 -14.82 1.31
C PRO A 335 -5.51 -15.75 0.59
N LYS A 336 -4.90 -15.23 -0.45
CA LYS A 336 -3.84 -15.90 -1.19
C LYS A 336 -2.49 -15.27 -0.81
N ASN A 337 -1.53 -16.10 -0.37
CA ASN A 337 -0.14 -15.69 -0.20
C ASN A 337 0.46 -15.26 -1.54
N LEU A 338 1.23 -14.17 -1.58
CA LEU A 338 1.82 -13.66 -2.83
C LEU A 338 2.91 -14.56 -3.40
N GLY A 339 3.36 -15.56 -2.65
CA GLY A 339 4.31 -16.56 -3.10
C GLY A 339 5.77 -16.20 -2.86
N PRO A 340 6.70 -17.15 -3.16
CA PRO A 340 8.10 -17.07 -2.70
C PRO A 340 8.97 -16.04 -3.44
N LYS A 341 8.43 -15.36 -4.45
CA LYS A 341 9.12 -14.20 -5.03
C LYS A 341 9.01 -12.95 -4.16
N ILE A 342 7.85 -12.78 -3.51
CA ILE A 342 7.58 -11.63 -2.65
C ILE A 342 7.90 -11.99 -1.20
N ASN A 343 7.41 -13.13 -0.72
CA ASN A 343 7.54 -13.59 0.66
C ASN A 343 8.76 -14.47 0.83
N THR A 344 9.45 -14.31 1.94
CA THR A 344 10.71 -14.97 2.28
C THR A 344 10.61 -15.68 3.65
N PRO A 345 11.62 -16.42 4.09
CA PRO A 345 11.66 -16.91 5.48
C PRO A 345 11.75 -15.80 6.55
N GLY A 346 12.04 -14.56 6.15
CA GLY A 346 12.08 -13.39 7.03
C GLY A 346 10.72 -12.76 7.27
N LYS A 347 10.71 -11.44 7.34
CA LYS A 347 9.53 -10.60 7.48
C LYS A 347 9.31 -9.80 6.21
N GLU A 348 8.07 -9.80 5.75
CA GLU A 348 7.56 -8.83 4.79
C GLU A 348 6.52 -7.96 5.51
N GLU A 349 6.75 -6.64 5.47
CA GLU A 349 5.95 -5.64 6.18
C GLU A 349 5.70 -4.41 5.29
N SER A 350 4.88 -3.45 5.76
CA SER A 350 4.67 -2.14 5.12
C SER A 350 4.22 -2.23 3.66
N VAL A 351 3.28 -3.16 3.37
CA VAL A 351 2.77 -3.36 2.01
C VAL A 351 1.99 -2.14 1.51
N PHE A 352 2.32 -1.69 0.30
CA PHE A 352 1.60 -0.63 -0.40
C PHE A 352 1.42 -0.98 -1.88
N ILE A 353 0.17 -1.21 -2.29
CA ILE A 353 -0.19 -1.35 -3.71
C ILE A 353 -0.47 0.05 -4.28
N HIS A 354 0.31 0.47 -5.28
CA HIS A 354 0.11 1.75 -5.93
C HIS A 354 -1.22 1.77 -6.72
N PRO A 355 -1.88 2.95 -6.85
CA PRO A 355 -3.12 3.08 -7.61
C PRO A 355 -3.07 2.63 -9.09
N ASP A 356 -1.90 2.39 -9.69
CA ASP A 356 -1.77 1.75 -11.01
C ASP A 356 -2.20 0.26 -11.01
N GLY A 357 -2.41 -0.34 -9.83
CA GLY A 357 -2.82 -1.74 -9.65
C GLY A 357 -1.75 -2.77 -10.00
N LYS A 358 -0.55 -2.35 -10.39
CA LYS A 358 0.54 -3.20 -10.90
C LYS A 358 1.86 -3.06 -10.16
N THR A 359 2.04 -2.02 -9.35
CA THR A 359 3.29 -1.76 -8.61
C THR A 359 3.08 -1.93 -7.12
N LEU A 360 3.84 -2.85 -6.51
CA LEU A 360 3.82 -3.16 -5.09
C LEU A 360 5.11 -2.68 -4.44
N TYR A 361 5.00 -1.92 -3.37
CA TYR A 361 6.11 -1.55 -2.48
C TYR A 361 5.94 -2.29 -1.16
N PHE A 362 7.05 -2.69 -0.55
CA PHE A 362 7.03 -3.35 0.76
C PHE A 362 8.41 -3.31 1.41
N GLY A 363 8.45 -3.50 2.72
CA GLY A 363 9.68 -3.72 3.49
C GLY A 363 9.95 -5.20 3.64
N SER A 364 11.20 -5.63 3.54
CA SER A 364 11.61 -7.00 3.81
C SER A 364 13.01 -7.06 4.44
N ASN A 365 13.18 -7.95 5.40
CA ASN A 365 14.49 -8.34 5.91
C ASN A 365 14.94 -9.71 5.38
N GLY A 366 14.12 -10.35 4.57
CA GLY A 366 14.41 -11.66 3.98
C GLY A 366 15.10 -11.61 2.63
N HIS A 367 14.81 -10.60 1.78
CA HIS A 367 15.52 -10.35 0.54
C HIS A 367 16.94 -9.81 0.78
N VAL A 368 17.80 -9.87 -0.25
CA VAL A 368 19.16 -9.30 -0.18
C VAL A 368 19.07 -7.78 -0.14
N GLY A 369 19.58 -7.18 0.92
CA GLY A 369 19.50 -5.75 1.19
C GLY A 369 20.68 -5.20 1.97
N MET A 370 20.43 -4.12 2.72
CA MET A 370 21.48 -3.41 3.46
C MET A 370 21.49 -3.72 4.95
N GLY A 371 20.40 -4.20 5.53
CA GLY A 371 20.44 -4.39 6.99
C GLY A 371 19.18 -5.01 7.56
N GLY A 372 18.39 -4.18 8.22
CA GLY A 372 17.12 -4.56 8.80
C GLY A 372 16.02 -4.76 7.75
N LEU A 373 14.91 -4.05 7.89
CA LEU A 373 13.88 -3.98 6.86
C LEU A 373 14.32 -3.00 5.77
N ASP A 374 14.54 -3.49 4.58
CA ASP A 374 14.80 -2.67 3.39
C ASP A 374 13.52 -2.52 2.56
N LEU A 375 13.38 -1.41 1.85
CA LEU A 375 12.27 -1.15 0.94
C LEU A 375 12.54 -1.74 -0.45
N TYR A 376 11.52 -2.42 -0.99
CA TYR A 376 11.54 -3.05 -2.30
C TYR A 376 10.36 -2.61 -3.15
N VAL A 377 10.53 -2.74 -4.47
CA VAL A 377 9.47 -2.59 -5.47
C VAL A 377 9.36 -3.84 -6.32
N ALA A 378 8.15 -4.36 -6.50
CA ALA A 378 7.82 -5.44 -7.44
C ALA A 378 6.72 -4.98 -8.41
N ARG A 379 6.74 -5.53 -9.63
CA ARG A 379 5.76 -5.17 -10.67
C ARG A 379 5.00 -6.39 -11.16
N MET A 380 3.71 -6.22 -11.33
CA MET A 380 2.83 -7.26 -11.89
C MET A 380 2.79 -7.15 -13.41
N ASN A 381 3.01 -8.26 -14.08
CA ASN A 381 2.84 -8.36 -15.55
C ASN A 381 1.36 -8.55 -15.94
N ASP A 382 1.04 -8.52 -17.23
CA ASP A 382 -0.34 -8.67 -17.73
C ASP A 382 -0.96 -10.06 -17.49
N LYS A 383 -0.15 -11.05 -17.07
CA LYS A 383 -0.62 -12.37 -16.63
C LYS A 383 -0.95 -12.44 -15.15
N GLY A 384 -0.74 -11.34 -14.40
CA GLY A 384 -0.95 -11.28 -12.96
C GLY A 384 0.17 -11.90 -12.12
N GLU A 385 1.39 -12.00 -12.68
CA GLU A 385 2.56 -12.55 -12.00
C GLU A 385 3.48 -11.41 -11.53
N TRP A 386 3.96 -11.49 -10.30
CA TRP A 386 4.94 -10.55 -9.75
C TRP A 386 6.34 -10.78 -10.32
N SER A 387 7.06 -9.70 -10.58
CA SER A 387 8.51 -9.72 -10.85
C SER A 387 9.30 -10.10 -9.60
N GLU A 388 10.59 -10.40 -9.77
CA GLU A 388 11.53 -10.35 -8.65
C GLU A 388 11.53 -8.94 -8.05
N PRO A 389 11.55 -8.79 -6.71
CA PRO A 389 11.63 -7.50 -6.05
C PRO A 389 12.98 -6.82 -6.29
N VAL A 390 12.94 -5.52 -6.47
CA VAL A 390 14.13 -4.68 -6.64
C VAL A 390 14.27 -3.77 -5.42
N ASN A 391 15.43 -3.82 -4.75
CA ASN A 391 15.78 -2.90 -3.67
C ASN A 391 15.82 -1.47 -4.22
N ILE A 392 15.19 -0.50 -3.53
CA ILE A 392 15.10 0.88 -4.04
C ILE A 392 16.38 1.70 -3.86
N GLY A 393 17.41 1.12 -3.23
CA GLY A 393 18.80 1.62 -3.23
C GLY A 393 19.19 2.49 -2.04
N TYR A 394 20.53 2.67 -1.91
CA TYR A 394 21.14 3.57 -0.92
C TYR A 394 21.10 5.02 -1.43
N PRO A 395 20.85 6.05 -0.59
CA PRO A 395 20.70 6.01 0.86
C PRO A 395 19.21 6.01 1.33
N ILE A 396 18.28 5.54 0.50
CA ILE A 396 16.90 5.32 0.94
C ILE A 396 16.90 4.15 1.93
N ASN A 397 17.46 3.01 1.51
CA ASN A 397 17.74 1.88 2.38
C ASN A 397 19.11 2.05 3.04
N THR A 398 19.21 1.64 4.31
CA THR A 398 20.40 1.74 5.15
C THR A 398 20.62 0.45 5.96
N TYR A 399 21.48 0.50 6.97
CA TYR A 399 21.61 -0.61 7.92
C TYR A 399 20.44 -0.73 8.92
N GLY A 400 19.57 0.27 8.96
CA GLY A 400 18.39 0.34 9.84
C GLY A 400 17.19 -0.41 9.30
N ASP A 401 16.04 -0.06 9.88
CA ASP A 401 14.73 -0.51 9.41
C ASP A 401 14.04 0.63 8.66
N GLU A 402 13.88 0.48 7.35
CA GLU A 402 13.08 1.35 6.53
C GLU A 402 11.71 0.71 6.27
N ASN A 403 10.67 1.43 6.63
CA ASN A 403 9.29 0.94 6.50
C ASN A 403 8.31 2.06 6.17
N SER A 404 7.02 1.72 6.04
CA SER A 404 5.91 2.66 5.89
C SER A 404 6.02 3.56 4.65
N VAL A 405 6.60 3.05 3.56
CA VAL A 405 6.67 3.80 2.31
C VAL A 405 5.28 3.94 1.67
N LEU A 406 4.96 5.17 1.26
CA LEU A 406 3.79 5.51 0.48
C LEU A 406 4.25 6.27 -0.77
N VAL A 407 3.70 5.96 -1.94
CA VAL A 407 4.01 6.66 -3.19
C VAL A 407 2.77 7.39 -3.68
N SER A 408 2.95 8.67 -4.06
CA SER A 408 1.87 9.49 -4.60
C SER A 408 1.31 8.91 -5.90
N SER A 409 0.07 9.23 -6.22
CA SER A 409 -0.58 8.78 -7.46
C SER A 409 0.17 9.20 -8.74
N THR A 410 0.88 10.32 -8.70
CA THR A 410 1.75 10.78 -9.80
C THR A 410 3.02 9.94 -9.96
N GLY A 411 3.34 9.10 -8.96
CA GLY A 411 4.46 8.16 -9.00
C GLY A 411 5.86 8.77 -8.84
N ASN A 412 5.96 10.08 -8.68
CA ASN A 412 7.26 10.75 -8.57
C ASN A 412 7.66 11.10 -7.12
N LEU A 413 6.72 11.11 -6.19
CA LEU A 413 6.93 11.48 -4.80
C LEU A 413 6.64 10.31 -3.88
N ALA A 414 7.54 10.03 -2.95
CA ALA A 414 7.36 9.04 -1.89
C ALA A 414 7.37 9.71 -0.51
N TYR A 415 6.62 9.13 0.42
CA TYR A 415 6.55 9.52 1.83
C TYR A 415 6.99 8.36 2.71
N PHE A 416 7.67 8.66 3.81
CA PHE A 416 8.13 7.66 4.78
C PHE A 416 8.34 8.30 6.15
N ALA A 417 8.40 7.48 7.19
CA ALA A 417 8.72 7.94 8.54
C ALA A 417 10.22 7.76 8.84
N SER A 418 10.82 8.73 9.53
CA SER A 418 12.24 8.69 9.88
C SER A 418 12.55 9.53 11.12
N ASN A 419 13.51 9.06 11.91
CA ASN A 419 14.06 9.75 13.08
C ASN A 419 15.36 10.53 12.77
N ARG A 420 15.55 10.93 11.51
CA ARG A 420 16.77 11.67 11.09
C ARG A 420 16.90 13.02 11.77
N ALA A 421 18.13 13.49 11.89
CA ALA A 421 18.42 14.80 12.47
C ALA A 421 17.68 15.93 11.73
N GLY A 422 17.17 16.90 12.48
CA GLY A 422 16.39 18.02 11.95
C GLY A 422 14.89 17.79 11.91
N GLY A 423 14.40 16.67 12.44
CA GLY A 423 12.98 16.44 12.71
C GLY A 423 12.44 17.29 13.88
N LEU A 424 11.11 17.23 14.07
CA LEU A 424 10.40 17.91 15.17
C LEU A 424 10.23 17.01 16.39
N GLY A 425 10.09 15.69 16.17
CA GLY A 425 9.85 14.68 17.18
C GLY A 425 10.79 13.49 17.11
N GLY A 426 10.30 12.31 17.46
CA GLY A 426 11.02 11.06 17.33
C GLY A 426 11.01 10.58 15.89
N LEU A 427 9.87 10.02 15.42
CA LEU A 427 9.64 9.72 14.01
C LEU A 427 8.83 10.85 13.38
N ASP A 428 9.36 11.47 12.35
CA ASP A 428 8.67 12.45 11.52
C ASP A 428 8.39 11.89 10.12
N ILE A 429 7.34 12.36 9.47
CA ILE A 429 7.07 12.07 8.07
C ILE A 429 7.86 13.00 7.18
N TYR A 430 8.59 12.40 6.24
CA TYR A 430 9.35 13.06 5.18
C TYR A 430 8.81 12.66 3.81
N HIS A 431 9.12 13.48 2.80
CA HIS A 431 8.91 13.11 1.40
C HIS A 431 10.19 13.30 0.60
N PHE A 432 10.33 12.52 -0.47
CA PHE A 432 11.45 12.61 -1.40
C PHE A 432 11.02 12.27 -2.82
N GLU A 433 11.80 12.70 -3.80
CA GLU A 433 11.58 12.32 -5.18
C GLU A 433 12.01 10.88 -5.40
N LEU A 434 11.06 10.01 -5.83
CA LEU A 434 11.31 8.58 -6.01
C LEU A 434 12.25 8.36 -7.21
N PRO A 435 13.33 7.56 -7.08
CA PRO A 435 14.23 7.22 -8.18
C PRO A 435 13.46 6.64 -9.37
N ALA A 436 13.83 7.03 -10.59
CA ALA A 436 13.11 6.66 -11.81
C ALA A 436 12.89 5.15 -11.96
N ALA A 437 13.87 4.31 -11.55
CA ALA A 437 13.76 2.85 -11.59
C ALA A 437 12.69 2.28 -10.66
N ALA A 438 12.37 2.99 -9.57
CA ALA A 438 11.36 2.60 -8.60
C ALA A 438 9.96 3.16 -8.91
N ARG A 439 9.80 4.09 -9.85
CA ARG A 439 8.51 4.75 -10.14
C ARG A 439 7.49 3.78 -10.69
N PRO A 440 6.21 3.90 -10.27
CA PRO A 440 5.10 3.11 -10.79
C PRO A 440 4.65 3.57 -12.17
N GLY A 441 3.61 2.94 -12.70
CA GLY A 441 2.89 3.41 -13.89
C GLY A 441 2.18 4.74 -13.62
N ILE A 442 2.10 5.60 -14.65
CA ILE A 442 1.39 6.87 -14.53
C ILE A 442 -0.11 6.61 -14.54
N ILE A 443 -0.84 7.27 -13.64
CA ILE A 443 -2.31 7.29 -13.62
C ILE A 443 -2.83 8.72 -13.63
N THR A 444 -4.08 8.89 -14.07
CA THR A 444 -4.87 10.09 -13.83
C THR A 444 -6.17 9.72 -13.12
N TYR A 445 -7.07 10.67 -12.86
CA TYR A 445 -8.34 10.39 -12.20
C TYR A 445 -9.48 11.27 -12.75
N PHE A 446 -10.69 10.75 -12.59
CA PHE A 446 -11.95 11.48 -12.80
C PHE A 446 -12.55 11.82 -11.44
N LYS A 447 -12.77 13.10 -11.18
CA LYS A 447 -13.25 13.62 -9.89
C LYS A 447 -14.31 14.68 -10.08
N GLY A 448 -15.32 14.70 -9.22
CA GLY A 448 -16.39 15.68 -9.20
C GLY A 448 -17.45 15.34 -8.17
N LYS A 449 -18.67 15.84 -8.43
CA LYS A 449 -19.86 15.53 -7.65
C LYS A 449 -20.95 14.95 -8.55
N VAL A 450 -21.61 13.93 -8.05
CA VAL A 450 -22.82 13.40 -8.69
C VAL A 450 -24.05 13.88 -7.94
N TYR A 451 -25.04 14.37 -8.69
CA TYR A 451 -26.24 14.96 -8.12
C TYR A 451 -27.46 14.78 -9.04
N ASP A 452 -28.65 14.85 -8.46
CA ASP A 452 -29.90 14.94 -9.21
C ASP A 452 -29.94 16.22 -10.07
N ALA A 453 -30.15 16.08 -11.36
CA ALA A 453 -30.06 17.19 -12.30
C ALA A 453 -31.09 18.31 -12.03
N ARG A 454 -32.21 18.00 -11.34
CA ARG A 454 -33.29 18.94 -11.04
C ARG A 454 -33.16 19.56 -9.66
N SER A 455 -33.11 18.70 -8.62
CA SER A 455 -33.11 19.15 -7.23
C SER A 455 -31.74 19.59 -6.74
N LYS A 456 -30.68 19.20 -7.46
CA LYS A 456 -29.27 19.37 -7.06
C LYS A 456 -28.87 18.59 -5.79
N ALA A 457 -29.73 17.70 -5.32
CA ALA A 457 -29.43 16.84 -4.20
C ALA A 457 -28.28 15.88 -4.55
N PRO A 458 -27.32 15.65 -3.64
CA PRO A 458 -26.24 14.71 -3.86
C PRO A 458 -26.77 13.27 -4.00
N LEU A 459 -26.06 12.45 -4.75
CA LEU A 459 -26.42 11.05 -5.00
C LEU A 459 -25.23 10.13 -4.68
N GLY A 460 -25.51 8.96 -4.09
CA GLY A 460 -24.56 7.88 -3.88
C GLY A 460 -24.52 6.93 -5.08
N ALA A 461 -24.19 7.45 -6.26
CA ALA A 461 -24.22 6.69 -7.50
C ALA A 461 -23.02 5.75 -7.64
N HIS A 462 -23.21 4.62 -8.31
CA HIS A 462 -22.20 3.63 -8.63
C HIS A 462 -21.47 3.98 -9.93
N PHE A 463 -20.15 3.97 -9.90
CA PHE A 463 -19.24 4.23 -11.02
C PHE A 463 -18.58 2.93 -11.46
N GLU A 464 -18.61 2.66 -12.75
CA GLU A 464 -17.96 1.50 -13.36
C GLU A 464 -17.14 1.95 -14.58
N LEU A 465 -15.82 1.71 -14.52
CA LEU A 465 -14.89 1.93 -15.62
C LEU A 465 -14.69 0.63 -16.40
N ILE A 466 -14.97 0.65 -17.68
CA ILE A 466 -14.98 -0.53 -18.54
C ILE A 466 -13.93 -0.37 -19.65
N ASP A 467 -13.04 -1.32 -19.79
CA ASP A 467 -12.07 -1.40 -20.88
C ASP A 467 -12.81 -1.67 -22.21
N LEU A 468 -12.71 -0.76 -23.16
CA LEU A 468 -13.42 -0.84 -24.45
C LEU A 468 -12.92 -1.98 -25.35
N GLU A 469 -11.69 -2.44 -25.20
CA GLU A 469 -11.14 -3.55 -25.99
C GLU A 469 -11.67 -4.91 -25.49
N THR A 470 -11.79 -5.06 -24.17
CA THR A 470 -12.14 -6.36 -23.56
C THR A 470 -13.59 -6.44 -23.09
N GLY A 471 -14.28 -5.33 -22.97
CA GLY A 471 -15.62 -5.22 -22.40
C GLY A 471 -15.70 -5.53 -20.89
N LYS A 472 -14.56 -5.59 -20.20
CA LYS A 472 -14.52 -5.94 -18.78
C LYS A 472 -14.48 -4.69 -17.91
N SER A 473 -15.23 -4.73 -16.79
CA SER A 473 -15.09 -3.76 -15.72
C SER A 473 -13.69 -3.89 -15.08
N VAL A 474 -12.96 -2.78 -15.05
CA VAL A 474 -11.61 -2.70 -14.49
C VAL A 474 -11.57 -1.99 -13.16
N ILE A 475 -12.46 -1.01 -12.94
CA ILE A 475 -12.58 -0.24 -11.68
C ILE A 475 -14.05 -0.08 -11.34
N GLU A 476 -14.38 -0.22 -10.07
CA GLU A 476 -15.68 0.09 -9.49
C GLU A 476 -15.49 1.01 -8.28
N SER A 477 -16.38 1.99 -8.11
CA SER A 477 -16.36 2.97 -7.01
C SER A 477 -17.77 3.50 -6.79
N ASP A 478 -18.08 3.94 -5.57
CA ASP A 478 -19.36 4.58 -5.24
C ASP A 478 -19.11 6.02 -4.81
N ALA A 479 -19.98 6.93 -5.26
CA ALA A 479 -19.94 8.29 -4.76
C ALA A 479 -20.38 8.36 -3.30
N ASN A 480 -19.85 9.32 -2.55
CA ASN A 480 -20.25 9.57 -1.19
C ASN A 480 -21.75 9.94 -1.13
N PRO A 481 -22.58 9.14 -0.43
CA PRO A 481 -24.03 9.35 -0.44
C PRO A 481 -24.47 10.63 0.27
N GLY A 482 -23.62 11.23 1.10
CA GLY A 482 -23.95 12.44 1.85
C GLY A 482 -23.65 13.74 1.12
N ASN A 483 -22.64 13.77 0.23
CA ASN A 483 -22.22 14.99 -0.47
C ASN A 483 -22.02 14.82 -1.98
N GLY A 484 -22.17 13.59 -2.51
CA GLY A 484 -22.05 13.24 -3.92
C GLY A 484 -20.62 13.22 -4.47
N GLU A 485 -19.61 13.41 -3.65
CA GLU A 485 -18.21 13.42 -4.09
C GLU A 485 -17.77 12.04 -4.56
N PHE A 486 -17.01 11.99 -5.63
CA PHE A 486 -16.40 10.79 -6.17
C PHE A 486 -15.00 11.06 -6.73
N LEU A 487 -14.18 10.02 -6.76
CA LEU A 487 -12.91 9.97 -7.48
C LEU A 487 -12.73 8.55 -8.03
N VAL A 488 -12.47 8.45 -9.32
CA VAL A 488 -12.19 7.18 -10.00
C VAL A 488 -10.81 7.28 -10.65
N CYS A 489 -9.90 6.41 -10.28
CA CYS A 489 -8.58 6.32 -10.92
C CYS A 489 -8.73 5.86 -12.38
N LEU A 490 -7.94 6.46 -13.27
CA LEU A 490 -7.95 6.18 -14.71
C LEU A 490 -6.56 5.73 -15.14
N PRO A 491 -6.30 4.42 -15.32
CA PRO A 491 -5.09 3.94 -15.95
C PRO A 491 -4.98 4.48 -17.38
N ILE A 492 -3.80 4.97 -17.78
CA ILE A 492 -3.64 5.72 -19.04
C ILE A 492 -3.21 4.87 -20.24
N ASP A 493 -3.15 3.57 -20.07
CA ASP A 493 -2.67 2.61 -21.09
C ASP A 493 -3.74 2.21 -22.11
N LYS A 494 -5.03 2.51 -21.82
CA LYS A 494 -6.18 2.10 -22.62
C LYS A 494 -7.24 3.18 -22.77
N ASN A 495 -8.28 2.88 -23.57
CA ASN A 495 -9.49 3.69 -23.68
C ASN A 495 -10.63 3.03 -22.90
N TYR A 496 -11.43 3.83 -22.20
CA TYR A 496 -12.46 3.35 -21.30
C TYR A 496 -13.82 3.99 -21.55
N ALA A 497 -14.89 3.20 -21.34
CA ALA A 497 -16.21 3.70 -21.09
C ALA A 497 -16.44 3.85 -19.58
N LEU A 498 -16.91 5.00 -19.13
CA LEU A 498 -17.43 5.19 -17.78
C LEU A 498 -18.95 5.07 -17.82
N ASN A 499 -19.48 4.22 -16.95
CA ASN A 499 -20.91 4.13 -16.67
C ASN A 499 -21.18 4.56 -15.23
N VAL A 500 -22.14 5.48 -15.05
CA VAL A 500 -22.60 5.91 -13.73
C VAL A 500 -24.07 5.57 -13.59
N SER A 501 -24.43 4.82 -12.57
CA SER A 501 -25.78 4.31 -12.36
C SER A 501 -26.33 4.61 -10.96
N GLN A 502 -27.63 4.88 -10.88
CA GLN A 502 -28.37 5.09 -9.65
C GLN A 502 -29.81 4.63 -9.84
N PRO A 503 -30.40 3.83 -8.94
CA PRO A 503 -31.81 3.45 -9.03
C PRO A 503 -32.74 4.66 -9.15
N GLY A 504 -33.66 4.62 -10.10
CA GLY A 504 -34.60 5.73 -10.38
C GLY A 504 -34.08 6.80 -11.34
N TYR A 505 -32.85 6.69 -11.83
CA TYR A 505 -32.21 7.62 -12.76
C TYR A 505 -31.82 6.93 -14.07
N LEU A 506 -31.73 7.70 -15.15
CA LEU A 506 -31.04 7.28 -16.37
C LEU A 506 -29.54 7.13 -16.06
N PHE A 507 -28.90 6.13 -16.61
CA PHE A 507 -27.45 6.03 -16.45
C PHE A 507 -26.74 7.17 -17.23
N TYR A 508 -25.61 7.63 -16.68
CA TYR A 508 -24.72 8.56 -17.34
C TYR A 508 -23.55 7.80 -17.97
N SER A 509 -23.17 8.20 -19.17
CA SER A 509 -22.06 7.60 -19.90
C SER A 509 -21.04 8.65 -20.30
N GLU A 510 -19.74 8.31 -20.20
CA GLU A 510 -18.61 9.12 -20.67
C GLU A 510 -17.60 8.23 -21.41
N ASN A 511 -16.83 8.84 -22.31
CA ASN A 511 -15.74 8.18 -23.02
C ASN A 511 -14.40 8.82 -22.63
N PHE A 512 -13.46 7.99 -22.19
CA PHE A 512 -12.08 8.38 -21.90
C PHE A 512 -11.12 7.75 -22.89
N ALA A 513 -10.73 8.52 -23.92
CA ALA A 513 -9.72 8.14 -24.90
C ALA A 513 -8.32 8.49 -24.37
N LEU A 514 -7.82 7.72 -23.39
CA LEU A 514 -6.59 8.05 -22.65
C LEU A 514 -5.31 7.68 -23.38
N LYS A 515 -5.38 6.70 -24.28
CA LYS A 515 -4.22 6.20 -25.04
C LYS A 515 -3.51 7.27 -25.88
N GLU A 516 -4.27 8.25 -26.36
CA GLU A 516 -3.84 9.28 -27.31
C GLU A 516 -3.55 10.65 -26.66
N LEU A 517 -3.64 10.76 -25.34
CA LEU A 517 -3.44 12.04 -24.65
C LEU A 517 -1.97 12.48 -24.66
N ALA A 518 -1.75 13.75 -24.99
CA ALA A 518 -0.43 14.39 -24.94
C ALA A 518 0.05 14.61 -23.49
N ASP A 519 -0.86 14.98 -22.58
CA ASP A 519 -0.58 15.11 -21.14
C ASP A 519 -1.43 14.07 -20.38
N LYS A 520 -0.75 13.00 -19.97
CA LYS A 520 -1.36 11.84 -19.32
C LYS A 520 -1.57 12.00 -17.81
N SER A 521 -1.05 13.08 -17.22
CA SER A 521 -1.16 13.33 -15.76
C SER A 521 -2.32 14.25 -15.39
N LYS A 522 -2.95 14.91 -16.37
CA LYS A 522 -4.00 15.89 -16.11
C LYS A 522 -5.31 15.22 -15.67
N PRO A 523 -5.86 15.58 -14.49
CA PRO A 523 -7.12 15.01 -14.03
C PRO A 523 -8.32 15.51 -14.84
N TYR A 524 -9.37 14.68 -14.89
CA TYR A 524 -10.67 15.05 -15.40
C TYR A 524 -11.53 15.56 -14.25
N LEU A 525 -11.82 16.86 -14.24
CA LEU A 525 -12.64 17.51 -13.20
C LEU A 525 -13.99 17.89 -13.81
N MET A 526 -15.04 17.12 -13.49
CA MET A 526 -16.39 17.33 -14.04
C MET A 526 -17.45 16.72 -13.14
N ASP A 527 -18.51 17.46 -12.91
CA ASP A 527 -19.69 16.98 -12.19
C ASP A 527 -20.62 16.15 -13.09
N VAL A 528 -21.32 15.19 -12.47
CA VAL A 528 -22.24 14.27 -13.14
C VAL A 528 -23.69 14.58 -12.75
N PRO A 529 -24.46 15.28 -13.60
CA PRO A 529 -25.88 15.51 -13.37
C PRO A 529 -26.70 14.28 -13.81
N MET A 530 -27.20 13.48 -12.87
CA MET A 530 -28.07 12.33 -13.14
C MET A 530 -29.49 12.78 -13.44
N GLN A 531 -30.07 12.29 -14.54
CA GLN A 531 -31.42 12.60 -14.95
C GLN A 531 -32.43 11.61 -14.35
N PRO A 532 -33.43 12.04 -13.56
CA PRO A 532 -34.53 11.16 -13.17
C PRO A 532 -35.22 10.52 -14.39
N ILE A 533 -35.67 9.28 -14.21
CA ILE A 533 -36.43 8.57 -15.25
C ILE A 533 -37.78 9.23 -15.40
N ASP A 534 -37.97 10.03 -16.46
CA ASP A 534 -39.25 10.64 -16.83
C ASP A 534 -39.48 10.57 -18.35
N THR A 535 -40.74 10.64 -18.76
CA THR A 535 -41.07 10.75 -20.18
C THR A 535 -40.44 12.01 -20.75
N GLY A 536 -39.66 11.84 -21.81
CA GLY A 536 -38.91 12.91 -22.46
C GLY A 536 -37.43 12.97 -22.05
N SER A 537 -37.01 12.30 -20.96
CA SER A 537 -35.58 12.23 -20.56
C SER A 537 -34.78 11.46 -21.60
N VAL A 538 -33.48 11.84 -21.77
CA VAL A 538 -32.60 11.36 -22.84
C VAL A 538 -31.27 10.89 -22.27
N ILE A 539 -30.83 9.72 -22.72
CA ILE A 539 -29.44 9.24 -22.55
C ILE A 539 -28.70 9.48 -23.86
N GLU A 540 -27.59 10.16 -23.82
CA GLU A 540 -26.61 10.18 -24.92
C GLU A 540 -25.70 8.98 -24.82
N LEU A 541 -25.68 8.10 -25.82
CA LEU A 541 -24.89 6.88 -25.87
C LEU A 541 -23.50 7.20 -26.42
N LYS A 542 -22.59 7.65 -25.54
CA LYS A 542 -21.29 8.20 -25.93
C LYS A 542 -20.29 7.14 -26.42
N ASN A 543 -20.52 5.87 -26.07
CA ASN A 543 -19.67 4.75 -26.46
C ASN A 543 -20.31 3.88 -27.57
N VAL A 544 -21.16 4.47 -28.41
CA VAL A 544 -21.69 3.83 -29.62
C VAL A 544 -20.97 4.37 -30.84
N PHE A 545 -20.15 3.53 -31.45
CA PHE A 545 -19.22 3.88 -32.53
C PHE A 545 -19.61 3.27 -33.87
N PHE A 546 -19.42 4.06 -34.92
CA PHE A 546 -19.61 3.67 -36.31
C PHE A 546 -18.40 4.09 -37.14
N GLU A 547 -18.11 3.37 -38.25
CA GLU A 547 -17.18 3.88 -39.25
C GLU A 547 -17.78 5.08 -40.00
N THR A 548 -16.91 5.90 -40.58
CA THR A 548 -17.36 7.06 -41.40
C THR A 548 -18.28 6.59 -42.52
N ALA A 549 -19.43 7.24 -42.64
CA ALA A 549 -20.49 6.95 -43.60
C ALA A 549 -21.06 5.51 -43.54
N LYS A 550 -20.76 4.74 -42.46
CA LYS A 550 -21.33 3.41 -42.21
C LYS A 550 -22.30 3.44 -41.03
N PHE A 551 -23.10 2.38 -40.92
CA PHE A 551 -24.07 2.16 -39.84
C PHE A 551 -23.87 0.83 -39.12
N ASP A 552 -22.82 0.07 -39.49
CA ASP A 552 -22.44 -1.14 -38.76
C ASP A 552 -21.82 -0.74 -37.41
N LEU A 553 -22.31 -1.37 -36.33
CA LEU A 553 -21.81 -1.15 -34.99
C LEU A 553 -20.39 -1.71 -34.85
N LYS A 554 -19.47 -0.91 -34.33
CA LYS A 554 -18.15 -1.39 -33.96
C LYS A 554 -18.22 -2.32 -32.73
N PRO A 555 -17.29 -3.28 -32.59
CA PRO A 555 -17.26 -4.22 -31.45
C PRO A 555 -17.28 -3.51 -30.09
N GLU A 556 -16.59 -2.38 -29.94
CA GLU A 556 -16.49 -1.58 -28.73
C GLU A 556 -17.85 -0.99 -28.29
N SER A 557 -18.78 -0.81 -29.25
CA SER A 557 -20.14 -0.31 -28.96
C SER A 557 -20.96 -1.26 -28.09
N LYS A 558 -20.60 -2.55 -28.06
CA LYS A 558 -21.31 -3.55 -27.24
C LYS A 558 -21.31 -3.18 -25.76
N VAL A 559 -20.23 -2.62 -25.26
CA VAL A 559 -20.10 -2.17 -23.86
C VAL A 559 -21.26 -1.27 -23.46
N GLU A 560 -21.53 -0.24 -24.25
CA GLU A 560 -22.61 0.72 -23.99
C GLU A 560 -24.00 0.09 -24.19
N LEU A 561 -24.14 -0.70 -25.24
CA LEU A 561 -25.43 -1.31 -25.60
C LEU A 561 -25.84 -2.40 -24.60
N ASP A 562 -24.89 -3.15 -24.04
CA ASP A 562 -25.16 -4.12 -22.98
C ASP A 562 -25.63 -3.43 -21.68
N LYS A 563 -25.09 -2.23 -21.37
CA LYS A 563 -25.60 -1.41 -20.27
C LYS A 563 -27.04 -0.94 -20.52
N LEU A 564 -27.36 -0.55 -21.75
CA LEU A 564 -28.71 -0.18 -22.10
C LEU A 564 -29.67 -1.37 -22.07
N VAL A 565 -29.23 -2.57 -22.49
CA VAL A 565 -29.98 -3.83 -22.34
C VAL A 565 -30.28 -4.10 -20.86
N ALA A 566 -29.24 -4.05 -20.00
CA ALA A 566 -29.38 -4.27 -18.56
C ALA A 566 -30.36 -3.25 -17.93
N PHE A 567 -30.20 -1.96 -18.27
CA PHE A 567 -31.08 -0.88 -17.83
C PHE A 567 -32.55 -1.13 -18.22
N LEU A 568 -32.84 -1.50 -19.48
CA LEU A 568 -34.18 -1.80 -19.97
C LEU A 568 -34.75 -3.11 -19.40
N THR A 569 -33.91 -4.05 -19.04
CA THR A 569 -34.31 -5.32 -18.38
C THR A 569 -34.78 -5.09 -16.95
N VAL A 570 -34.16 -4.18 -16.22
CA VAL A 570 -34.63 -3.76 -14.89
C VAL A 570 -35.91 -2.92 -15.00
N ASN A 571 -35.99 -2.01 -15.97
CA ASN A 571 -37.12 -1.11 -16.17
C ASN A 571 -38.11 -1.69 -17.19
N LYS A 572 -38.81 -2.79 -16.83
CA LYS A 572 -39.60 -3.63 -17.75
C LYS A 572 -40.75 -2.92 -18.49
N THR A 573 -41.34 -1.89 -17.91
CA THR A 573 -42.48 -1.13 -18.50
C THR A 573 -42.02 0.02 -19.38
N MET A 574 -40.77 0.42 -19.30
CA MET A 574 -40.21 1.57 -20.01
C MET A 574 -40.27 1.36 -21.54
N LYS A 575 -40.74 2.40 -22.24
CA LYS A 575 -40.73 2.50 -23.71
C LYS A 575 -39.77 3.59 -24.16
N GLY A 576 -39.01 3.36 -25.23
CA GLY A 576 -37.98 4.27 -25.69
C GLY A 576 -37.92 4.48 -27.20
N GLU A 577 -37.41 5.64 -27.60
CA GLU A 577 -37.04 5.95 -28.98
C GLU A 577 -35.51 6.02 -29.08
N LEU A 578 -34.95 5.28 -30.03
CA LEU A 578 -33.55 5.38 -30.42
C LEU A 578 -33.40 6.42 -31.51
N SER A 579 -32.61 7.45 -31.28
CA SER A 579 -32.46 8.60 -32.16
C SER A 579 -31.05 8.68 -32.73
N GLY A 580 -30.92 8.80 -34.05
CA GLY A 580 -29.66 9.02 -34.73
C GLY A 580 -29.54 10.46 -35.25
N HIS A 581 -28.34 11.05 -35.08
CA HIS A 581 -28.03 12.41 -35.50
C HIS A 581 -26.73 12.48 -36.28
N THR A 582 -26.61 13.44 -37.21
CA THR A 582 -25.40 13.78 -37.96
C THR A 582 -25.02 15.24 -37.71
N ASP A 583 -23.83 15.61 -38.16
CA ASP A 583 -23.48 17.01 -38.40
C ASP A 583 -24.08 17.51 -39.74
N ASN A 584 -23.77 18.74 -40.10
CA ASN A 584 -24.27 19.40 -41.32
C ASN A 584 -23.39 19.17 -42.56
N VAL A 585 -22.40 18.29 -42.50
CA VAL A 585 -21.50 18.00 -43.64
C VAL A 585 -22.14 16.95 -44.55
N GLY A 586 -22.19 17.23 -45.85
CA GLY A 586 -22.74 16.34 -46.87
C GLY A 586 -24.19 16.58 -47.21
N ASP A 587 -24.77 15.67 -48.02
CA ASP A 587 -26.16 15.76 -48.51
C ASP A 587 -27.15 15.47 -47.38
N LYS A 588 -28.19 16.32 -47.24
CA LYS A 588 -29.18 16.21 -46.16
C LYS A 588 -30.01 14.92 -46.23
N LYS A 589 -30.33 14.42 -47.43
CA LYS A 589 -31.11 13.18 -47.59
C LYS A 589 -30.24 11.97 -47.20
N MET A 590 -28.97 12.00 -47.60
CA MET A 590 -27.99 10.96 -47.18
C MET A 590 -27.78 10.96 -45.66
N ASN A 591 -27.64 12.15 -45.05
CA ASN A 591 -27.53 12.30 -43.59
C ASN A 591 -28.77 11.78 -42.87
N LEU A 592 -29.96 12.06 -43.36
CA LEU A 592 -31.21 11.52 -42.81
C LEU A 592 -31.22 9.98 -42.88
N THR A 593 -30.91 9.42 -44.06
CA THR A 593 -30.85 7.96 -44.25
C THR A 593 -29.78 7.30 -43.36
N LEU A 594 -28.60 7.89 -43.28
CA LEU A 594 -27.50 7.37 -42.45
C LEU A 594 -27.89 7.36 -40.96
N SER A 595 -28.46 8.44 -40.47
CA SER A 595 -28.93 8.56 -39.08
C SER A 595 -30.04 7.55 -38.75
N GLN A 596 -30.97 7.33 -39.69
CA GLN A 596 -32.04 6.32 -39.58
C GLN A 596 -31.47 4.91 -39.48
N ASN A 597 -30.46 4.56 -40.32
CA ASN A 597 -29.83 3.24 -40.32
C ASN A 597 -29.01 3.01 -39.03
N ARG A 598 -28.33 4.03 -38.52
CA ARG A 598 -27.64 3.97 -37.24
C ARG A 598 -28.57 3.73 -36.05
N ALA A 599 -29.67 4.47 -35.98
CA ALA A 599 -30.71 4.25 -34.98
C ALA A 599 -31.30 2.83 -35.07
N LYS A 600 -31.51 2.34 -36.31
CA LYS A 600 -32.00 0.98 -36.58
C LYS A 600 -30.99 -0.08 -36.10
N ALA A 601 -29.71 0.09 -36.36
CA ALA A 601 -28.66 -0.86 -35.92
C ALA A 601 -28.67 -1.03 -34.39
N VAL A 602 -28.83 0.07 -33.64
CA VAL A 602 -28.97 0.03 -32.17
C VAL A 602 -30.27 -0.66 -31.76
N TYR A 603 -31.38 -0.36 -32.41
CA TYR A 603 -32.68 -1.01 -32.18
C TYR A 603 -32.56 -2.54 -32.39
N ASP A 604 -32.00 -2.97 -33.53
CA ASP A 604 -31.83 -4.37 -33.86
C ASP A 604 -30.97 -5.10 -32.81
N TYR A 605 -29.91 -4.44 -32.32
CA TYR A 605 -29.06 -4.98 -31.25
C TYR A 605 -29.86 -5.24 -29.97
N LEU A 606 -30.67 -4.25 -29.52
CA LEU A 606 -31.44 -4.38 -28.29
C LEU A 606 -32.51 -5.49 -28.40
N VAL A 607 -33.18 -5.58 -29.53
CA VAL A 607 -34.21 -6.62 -29.79
C VAL A 607 -33.56 -7.99 -29.85
N THR A 608 -32.39 -8.14 -30.49
CA THR A 608 -31.65 -9.41 -30.56
C THR A 608 -31.20 -9.85 -29.18
N ASN A 609 -30.92 -8.90 -28.27
CA ASN A 609 -30.52 -9.18 -26.89
C ASN A 609 -31.70 -9.19 -25.89
N GLY A 610 -32.93 -9.43 -26.38
CA GLY A 610 -34.08 -9.81 -25.55
C GLY A 610 -34.99 -8.67 -25.10
N ILE A 611 -34.81 -7.44 -25.61
CA ILE A 611 -35.75 -6.36 -25.33
C ILE A 611 -36.94 -6.46 -26.30
N ASP A 612 -38.18 -6.46 -25.76
CA ASP A 612 -39.41 -6.54 -26.57
C ASP A 612 -39.46 -5.38 -27.56
N ALA A 613 -39.57 -5.72 -28.86
CA ALA A 613 -39.65 -4.77 -29.97
C ALA A 613 -40.81 -3.75 -29.81
N LYS A 614 -41.91 -4.14 -29.13
CA LYS A 614 -43.06 -3.26 -28.84
C LYS A 614 -42.73 -2.10 -27.88
N ARG A 615 -41.64 -2.20 -27.17
CA ARG A 615 -41.14 -1.18 -26.24
C ARG A 615 -40.26 -0.13 -26.91
N LEU A 616 -39.82 -0.40 -28.14
CA LEU A 616 -38.78 0.38 -28.80
C LEU A 616 -39.29 0.95 -30.13
N THR A 617 -38.88 2.18 -30.44
CA THR A 617 -38.97 2.79 -31.76
C THR A 617 -37.59 3.33 -32.16
N TYR A 618 -37.38 3.59 -33.45
CA TYR A 618 -36.12 4.21 -33.91
C TYR A 618 -36.41 5.29 -34.96
N LYS A 619 -35.58 6.36 -34.93
CA LYS A 619 -35.74 7.51 -35.84
C LYS A 619 -34.43 8.21 -36.14
N GLY A 620 -34.18 8.50 -37.42
CA GLY A 620 -33.10 9.37 -37.84
C GLY A 620 -33.58 10.82 -37.92
N TYR A 621 -32.77 11.72 -37.43
CA TYR A 621 -33.02 13.17 -37.50
C TYR A 621 -32.04 13.89 -38.43
N GLY A 622 -31.01 13.21 -38.96
CA GLY A 622 -29.98 13.87 -39.76
C GLY A 622 -29.36 15.04 -38.99
N ASP A 623 -29.19 16.16 -39.68
CA ASP A 623 -28.65 17.41 -39.14
C ASP A 623 -29.76 18.37 -38.61
N THR A 624 -31.03 17.94 -38.57
CA THR A 624 -32.20 18.82 -38.24
C THR A 624 -32.32 19.12 -36.75
N LYS A 625 -31.64 18.37 -35.88
CA LYS A 625 -31.65 18.58 -34.43
C LYS A 625 -30.22 18.65 -33.88
N PRO A 626 -29.46 19.69 -34.20
CA PRO A 626 -28.11 19.84 -33.66
C PRO A 626 -28.16 20.13 -32.15
N LYS A 627 -27.24 19.55 -31.40
CA LYS A 627 -27.03 19.80 -29.95
C LYS A 627 -26.31 21.15 -29.75
N VAL A 628 -25.37 21.43 -30.62
CA VAL A 628 -24.55 22.65 -30.65
C VAL A 628 -24.45 23.18 -32.09
N LYS A 629 -23.99 24.42 -32.28
CA LYS A 629 -23.74 24.95 -33.62
C LYS A 629 -22.68 24.14 -34.35
N ASN A 630 -22.85 23.91 -35.65
CA ASN A 630 -21.90 23.18 -36.51
C ASN A 630 -20.73 24.05 -37.01
N ASP A 631 -20.12 24.85 -36.16
CA ASP A 631 -19.12 25.88 -36.48
C ASP A 631 -17.64 25.44 -36.29
N SER A 632 -17.44 24.31 -35.64
CA SER A 632 -16.10 23.71 -35.45
C SER A 632 -16.16 22.18 -35.59
N ASP A 633 -15.04 21.52 -35.81
CA ASP A 633 -14.94 20.05 -35.86
C ASP A 633 -15.35 19.42 -34.53
N ALA A 634 -14.97 20.02 -33.41
CA ALA A 634 -15.39 19.61 -32.09
C ALA A 634 -16.91 19.67 -31.92
N ASN A 635 -17.55 20.76 -32.33
CA ASN A 635 -19.00 20.92 -32.27
C ASN A 635 -19.72 19.97 -33.23
N ARG A 636 -19.19 19.74 -34.43
CA ARG A 636 -19.71 18.74 -35.37
C ARG A 636 -19.63 17.33 -34.78
N ALA A 637 -18.54 17.00 -34.09
CA ALA A 637 -18.39 15.72 -33.40
C ALA A 637 -19.47 15.51 -32.32
N MET A 638 -19.84 16.54 -31.55
CA MET A 638 -20.93 16.48 -30.58
C MET A 638 -22.31 16.30 -31.22
N ASN A 639 -22.48 16.76 -32.46
CA ASN A 639 -23.74 16.58 -33.18
C ASN A 639 -23.89 15.18 -33.80
N ARG A 640 -22.78 14.47 -34.10
CA ARG A 640 -22.75 13.06 -34.52
C ARG A 640 -22.95 12.15 -33.33
N ARG A 641 -24.19 11.90 -32.94
CA ARG A 641 -24.53 11.16 -31.72
C ARG A 641 -25.69 10.20 -31.91
N THR A 642 -25.80 9.26 -30.99
CA THR A 642 -26.96 8.36 -30.83
C THR A 642 -27.56 8.60 -29.44
N GLU A 643 -28.87 8.65 -29.36
CA GLU A 643 -29.61 8.91 -28.11
C GLU A 643 -30.64 7.81 -27.85
N PHE A 644 -30.93 7.54 -26.58
CA PHE A 644 -32.12 6.82 -26.13
C PHE A 644 -33.02 7.80 -25.36
N LYS A 645 -34.25 7.98 -25.85
CA LYS A 645 -35.25 8.86 -25.25
C LYS A 645 -36.37 8.05 -24.64
N VAL A 646 -36.72 8.29 -23.39
CA VAL A 646 -37.88 7.70 -22.72
C VAL A 646 -39.17 8.29 -23.31
N VAL A 647 -40.05 7.44 -23.85
CA VAL A 647 -41.33 7.86 -24.43
C VAL A 647 -42.54 7.36 -23.65
N GLY A 648 -42.34 6.48 -22.68
CA GLY A 648 -43.35 5.97 -21.75
C GLY A 648 -42.74 5.16 -20.64
N LYS A 649 -43.40 5.07 -19.50
CA LYS A 649 -42.97 4.29 -18.31
C LYS A 649 -43.84 3.04 -18.17
#